data_a1ec3ae819e5a3ae38417bde4eaa6802
#
_entry.id   a1ec3ae819e5a3ae38417bde4eaa6802
#
_cell.length_a   1.000
_cell.length_b   1.000
_cell.length_c   1.000
_cell.angle_alpha   90.00
_cell.angle_beta   90.00
_cell.angle_gamma   90.00
#
_symmetry.space_group_name_H-M   'P 1'
#
loop_
_entity.id
_entity.type
_entity.pdbx_description
1 polymer ?
#
loop_
_entity_poly.entity_id
_entity_poly.type
_entity_poly.pdbx_seq_one_letter_code
_entity_poly.pdbx_strand_id
1 'polypeptide(L)'
;MKKIDIILFCLLLAPCILMGQGLRREFLLEKNWRFSKGDFEQAANAAFDDSKWQQVAVPHDWAIYGPFDRSHDLQQVAVTQNGEKVATVKTGRTGGLPYVGIGWYRSTFDVPELKDGKKQVVLKFDGAMSEARVYVNGQEACFWPFGYNTFHCDVTNLLHTDGMDNQLAVRLENKPQSSRWYPGAGLYRNVHVIVTEEMHVPVWGTYVTTPFVSDSSASVRIETNLENADGKAIRILTDILDSDGKVVAHKENQQKLNYGNPFVQNFEIRNPSLWSPESPSLYRAVSKIYVDDKLVDQYQTRFGVRDIKFIADKGFFLNGKLRKFQGVCNHHDLGPLGAAINISALRYQLELLMDMGCDAIRTAHNMPAPELVELCDELGLMMMIEPFDEWNIAKCKNGYHRFFDEWAERDMVNMIHHFRNNPSVVMWSIGNEVPTQCRPDGYKVASFLQEICHREDPTRPVTCGMDQVSCVLENGFASMLDIPGFNYRVHRYEEAYNKLPQNLVLGTETSSTVSSRGVYKFPVEKRGDATYSDHQSSSYDMEHCSWSNLPDDDFALAEDHHWTMGQFVWTGFDYLGEPSPYDTDAWPNHSSMFGIIDLASIPKDRYYLYRSLWNKKESTLHMLPHWTWPDRVGEKTPVFVYTNYPRAELFLNGKSQGIQEKSNQSVQHRYRLMWMDVLYEPGELKVIAYDTAGNIAEEKIIRTAGKPYKLELETNHGTIPADGKSLAYVRVKVVDKEGNICPDEGSLVHFDVKGAGSYRAAANGDPTCLDMFHLPQMHLFSGQLTAIVQSSEQPGYILLEAKSKGLKSAKITVKSEGL
;
A
#
# COMPACT_ATOMS: atom_id res chain seq x y z
N MET A 1 -1.63 -24.44 19.64
CA MET A 1 -1.16 -23.92 18.33
C MET A 1 -0.62 -25.08 17.53
N LYS A 2 -1.42 -25.64 16.63
CA LYS A 2 -0.93 -26.55 15.60
C LYS A 2 -0.32 -25.67 14.52
N LYS A 3 0.99 -25.81 14.29
CA LYS A 3 1.66 -25.25 13.12
C LYS A 3 0.94 -25.83 11.90
N ILE A 4 0.27 -25.00 11.15
CA ILE A 4 -0.07 -25.29 9.77
C ILE A 4 1.23 -25.04 9.03
N ASP A 5 1.93 -26.12 8.69
CA ASP A 5 2.96 -26.12 7.66
C ASP A 5 2.21 -25.81 6.36
N ILE A 6 2.03 -24.54 6.06
CA ILE A 6 1.77 -24.09 4.70
C ILE A 6 3.07 -24.41 3.97
N ILE A 7 3.03 -25.53 3.24
CA ILE A 7 4.05 -25.86 2.27
C ILE A 7 4.06 -24.69 1.30
N LEU A 8 5.00 -23.79 1.55
CA LEU A 8 5.35 -22.67 0.69
C LEU A 8 5.95 -23.30 -0.58
N PHE A 9 5.10 -23.66 -1.53
CA PHE A 9 5.54 -23.80 -2.90
C PHE A 9 5.81 -22.37 -3.39
N CYS A 10 6.93 -21.81 -2.89
CA CYS A 10 7.60 -20.73 -3.59
C CYS A 10 8.14 -21.29 -4.90
N LEU A 11 7.27 -21.46 -5.89
CA LEU A 11 7.66 -21.24 -7.26
C LEU A 11 7.90 -19.71 -7.36
N LEU A 12 9.03 -19.27 -6.80
CA LEU A 12 9.75 -18.15 -7.35
C LEU A 12 10.10 -18.59 -8.78
N LEU A 13 9.16 -18.36 -9.69
CA LEU A 13 9.49 -18.15 -11.08
C LEU A 13 10.35 -16.86 -11.06
N ALA A 14 11.66 -17.02 -10.77
CA ALA A 14 12.60 -16.17 -11.45
C ALA A 14 12.10 -16.15 -12.89
N PRO A 15 11.87 -15.00 -13.52
CA PRO A 15 11.63 -14.99 -14.93
C PRO A 15 12.89 -15.60 -15.55
N CYS A 16 12.90 -16.92 -15.81
CA CYS A 16 13.69 -17.46 -16.88
C CYS A 16 13.09 -16.83 -18.13
N ILE A 17 13.47 -15.57 -18.35
CA ILE A 17 13.41 -14.94 -19.64
C ILE A 17 14.36 -15.79 -20.50
N LEU A 18 13.85 -16.85 -21.10
CA LEU A 18 14.38 -17.37 -22.35
C LEU A 18 14.09 -16.28 -23.39
N MET A 19 14.74 -15.12 -23.21
CA MET A 19 14.85 -14.11 -24.24
C MET A 19 15.71 -14.74 -25.34
N GLY A 20 15.15 -14.87 -26.53
CA GLY A 20 15.97 -15.06 -27.71
C GLY A 20 17.05 -13.99 -27.67
N GLN A 21 18.32 -14.42 -27.62
CA GLN A 21 19.45 -13.50 -27.50
C GLN A 21 19.33 -12.41 -28.56
N GLY A 22 19.13 -11.15 -28.14
CA GLY A 22 19.30 -9.97 -28.97
C GLY A 22 18.08 -9.17 -29.39
N LEU A 23 16.80 -9.58 -29.10
CA LEU A 23 15.62 -8.86 -29.59
C LEU A 23 15.16 -7.74 -28.65
N ARG A 24 14.78 -8.09 -27.44
CA ARG A 24 14.39 -7.18 -26.36
C ARG A 24 15.20 -7.52 -25.11
N ARG A 25 15.74 -6.50 -24.45
CA ARG A 25 16.40 -6.64 -23.17
C ARG A 25 15.90 -5.55 -22.24
N GLU A 26 15.48 -5.93 -21.06
CA GLU A 26 15.15 -5.02 -19.97
C GLU A 26 16.02 -5.38 -18.76
N PHE A 27 16.63 -4.37 -18.14
CA PHE A 27 17.46 -4.55 -16.95
C PHE A 27 17.36 -3.35 -16.02
N LEU A 28 17.58 -3.60 -14.73
CA LEU A 28 17.49 -2.60 -13.69
C LEU A 28 18.85 -1.90 -13.48
N LEU A 29 18.81 -0.59 -13.27
CA LEU A 29 19.93 0.19 -12.78
C LEU A 29 19.82 0.31 -11.26
N GLU A 30 20.31 -0.69 -10.52
CA GLU A 30 20.17 -0.75 -9.07
C GLU A 30 21.44 -0.33 -8.32
N LYS A 31 22.61 -0.62 -8.86
CA LYS A 31 23.91 -0.43 -8.22
C LYS A 31 24.68 0.71 -8.87
N ASN A 32 25.77 1.14 -8.19
CA ASN A 32 26.73 2.12 -8.71
C ASN A 32 26.18 3.54 -8.90
N TRP A 33 25.14 3.91 -8.15
CA TRP A 33 24.66 5.26 -8.13
C TRP A 33 25.49 6.13 -7.17
N ARG A 34 25.74 7.37 -7.59
CA ARG A 34 26.28 8.44 -6.78
C ARG A 34 25.18 9.43 -6.45
N PHE A 35 25.04 9.80 -5.19
CA PHE A 35 24.00 10.71 -4.71
C PHE A 35 24.60 11.87 -3.92
N SER A 36 24.04 13.07 -4.09
CA SER A 36 24.33 14.22 -3.25
C SER A 36 23.12 15.12 -3.11
N LYS A 37 22.89 15.63 -1.89
CA LYS A 37 21.92 16.71 -1.62
C LYS A 37 22.55 18.04 -2.04
N GLY A 38 21.73 18.95 -2.59
CA GLY A 38 22.10 20.27 -3.05
C GLY A 38 21.92 20.43 -4.55
N ASP A 39 22.01 21.66 -5.04
CA ASP A 39 21.92 21.94 -6.48
C ASP A 39 23.33 22.15 -7.07
N PHE A 40 23.63 21.38 -8.08
CA PHE A 40 24.93 21.40 -8.77
C PHE A 40 24.67 21.64 -10.25
N GLU A 41 24.71 22.90 -10.70
CA GLU A 41 24.38 23.30 -12.07
C GLU A 41 25.10 22.48 -13.17
N GLN A 42 26.31 21.99 -12.88
CA GLN A 42 27.09 21.21 -13.84
C GLN A 42 26.97 19.70 -13.68
N ALA A 43 26.18 19.22 -12.74
CA ALA A 43 26.08 17.78 -12.47
C ALA A 43 25.42 16.98 -13.61
N ALA A 44 24.76 17.65 -14.55
CA ALA A 44 24.29 17.04 -15.78
C ALA A 44 25.45 16.65 -16.73
N ASN A 45 26.59 17.36 -16.68
CA ASN A 45 27.71 17.10 -17.58
C ASN A 45 28.39 15.75 -17.30
N ALA A 46 28.72 15.00 -18.34
CA ALA A 46 29.43 13.72 -18.23
C ALA A 46 30.78 13.86 -17.49
N ALA A 47 31.52 14.95 -17.70
CA ALA A 47 32.83 15.22 -17.09
C ALA A 47 32.76 15.73 -15.64
N PHE A 48 31.60 15.87 -15.04
CA PHE A 48 31.44 16.33 -13.65
C PHE A 48 32.05 15.31 -12.68
N ASP A 49 32.88 15.80 -11.74
CA ASP A 49 33.51 14.97 -10.70
C ASP A 49 32.55 14.72 -9.54
N ASP A 50 31.97 13.53 -9.52
CA ASP A 50 31.10 13.03 -8.47
C ASP A 50 31.78 12.06 -7.48
N SER A 51 33.13 11.98 -7.52
CA SER A 51 33.91 11.02 -6.71
C SER A 51 33.67 11.14 -5.20
N LYS A 52 33.29 12.34 -4.74
CA LYS A 52 32.99 12.64 -3.32
C LYS A 52 31.52 12.39 -2.94
N TRP A 53 30.66 12.06 -3.89
CA TRP A 53 29.27 11.80 -3.62
C TRP A 53 29.08 10.44 -2.93
N GLN A 54 28.02 10.33 -2.15
CA GLN A 54 27.65 9.09 -1.48
C GLN A 54 27.33 8.01 -2.52
N GLN A 55 27.89 6.83 -2.35
CA GLN A 55 27.49 5.65 -3.13
C GLN A 55 26.20 5.09 -2.54
N VAL A 56 25.17 4.90 -3.39
CA VAL A 56 23.86 4.36 -3.00
C VAL A 56 23.40 3.31 -3.99
N ALA A 57 22.47 2.48 -3.54
CA ALA A 57 21.66 1.63 -4.41
C ALA A 57 20.30 2.30 -4.64
N VAL A 58 19.68 2.03 -5.78
CA VAL A 58 18.29 2.43 -6.10
C VAL A 58 17.44 1.16 -6.08
N PRO A 59 16.27 1.17 -5.44
CA PRO A 59 15.52 2.29 -4.84
C PRO A 59 16.17 2.94 -3.62
N HIS A 60 16.11 4.27 -3.54
CA HIS A 60 16.70 5.06 -2.48
C HIS A 60 15.80 6.23 -2.06
N ASP A 61 15.57 6.35 -0.75
CA ASP A 61 14.87 7.45 -0.12
C ASP A 61 15.84 8.16 0.83
N TRP A 62 16.24 9.39 0.51
CA TRP A 62 17.24 10.09 1.32
C TRP A 62 16.68 10.65 2.63
N ALA A 63 15.36 10.79 2.74
CA ALA A 63 14.74 11.43 3.87
C ALA A 63 14.63 10.52 5.10
N ILE A 64 14.45 9.20 4.91
CA ILE A 64 14.22 8.25 6.00
C ILE A 64 15.38 8.17 7.02
N TYR A 65 16.55 8.63 6.64
CA TYR A 65 17.73 8.64 7.51
C TYR A 65 17.75 9.83 8.48
N GLY A 66 16.76 10.69 8.43
CA GLY A 66 16.54 11.77 9.38
C GLY A 66 17.65 12.82 9.44
N PRO A 67 17.82 13.46 10.57
CA PRO A 67 17.07 13.36 11.83
C PRO A 67 15.63 13.91 11.72
N PHE A 68 14.76 13.49 12.62
CA PHE A 68 13.47 14.16 12.80
C PHE A 68 13.69 15.59 13.28
N ASP A 69 13.01 16.55 12.66
CA ASP A 69 13.11 17.96 13.01
C ASP A 69 11.77 18.67 12.74
N ARG A 70 11.25 19.35 13.76
CA ARG A 70 10.01 20.12 13.65
C ARG A 70 10.05 21.14 12.51
N SER A 71 11.21 21.73 12.23
CA SER A 71 11.34 22.76 11.18
C SER A 71 11.11 22.24 9.78
N HIS A 72 11.33 20.94 9.54
CA HIS A 72 11.06 20.30 8.25
C HIS A 72 9.57 20.11 7.97
N ASP A 73 8.72 20.26 9.00
CA ASP A 73 7.32 19.89 8.95
C ASP A 73 6.36 21.04 9.29
N LEU A 74 6.85 22.26 9.36
CA LEU A 74 6.00 23.43 9.54
C LEU A 74 5.25 23.75 8.25
N GLN A 75 3.95 23.49 8.24
CA GLN A 75 3.07 23.76 7.10
C GLN A 75 1.98 24.73 7.43
N GLN A 76 1.79 25.72 6.55
CA GLN A 76 0.61 26.57 6.59
C GLN A 76 -0.48 25.93 5.74
N VAL A 77 -1.50 25.39 6.39
CA VAL A 77 -2.63 24.76 5.72
C VAL A 77 -3.75 25.78 5.57
N ALA A 78 -4.10 26.07 4.33
CA ALA A 78 -5.14 27.03 3.96
C ALA A 78 -6.27 26.31 3.19
N VAL A 79 -6.76 25.17 3.70
CA VAL A 79 -7.77 24.39 3.00
C VAL A 79 -9.09 24.50 3.72
N THR A 80 -10.15 24.84 3.00
CA THR A 80 -11.55 24.79 3.49
C THR A 80 -12.05 23.37 3.73
N GLN A 81 -11.23 22.38 3.49
CA GLN A 81 -11.50 20.98 3.70
C GLN A 81 -11.60 20.69 5.22
N ASN A 82 -12.44 19.75 5.61
CA ASN A 82 -12.70 19.40 7.01
C ASN A 82 -13.19 20.59 7.88
N GLY A 83 -13.85 21.57 7.27
CA GLY A 83 -14.39 22.73 7.99
C GLY A 83 -13.35 23.79 8.38
N GLU A 84 -12.09 23.66 7.97
CA GLU A 84 -11.06 24.68 8.17
C GLU A 84 -11.36 25.92 7.33
N LYS A 85 -11.59 27.05 7.98
CA LYS A 85 -11.91 28.33 7.34
C LYS A 85 -10.76 29.33 7.31
N VAL A 86 -9.71 29.06 8.09
CA VAL A 86 -8.56 29.95 8.27
C VAL A 86 -7.28 29.13 8.17
N ALA A 87 -6.26 29.70 7.51
CA ALA A 87 -4.94 29.09 7.46
C ALA A 87 -4.35 28.93 8.86
N THR A 88 -3.96 27.70 9.21
CA THR A 88 -3.29 27.36 10.46
C THR A 88 -1.94 26.74 10.19
N VAL A 89 -0.97 26.96 11.10
CA VAL A 89 0.29 26.23 11.06
C VAL A 89 0.06 24.85 11.67
N LYS A 90 0.38 23.80 10.91
CA LYS A 90 0.30 22.41 11.36
C LYS A 90 1.68 21.78 11.42
N THR A 91 1.88 20.87 12.35
CA THR A 91 3.12 20.10 12.55
C THR A 91 2.85 18.62 12.45
N GLY A 92 3.86 17.82 12.12
CA GLY A 92 3.75 16.37 11.98
C GLY A 92 3.06 15.89 10.71
N ARG A 93 2.61 16.79 9.83
CA ARG A 93 1.80 16.39 8.65
C ARG A 93 2.57 15.59 7.61
N THR A 94 3.88 15.76 7.55
CA THR A 94 4.76 15.10 6.59
C THR A 94 5.82 14.22 7.25
N GLY A 95 5.70 13.97 8.55
CA GLY A 95 6.55 13.06 9.30
C GLY A 95 7.82 13.67 9.89
N GLY A 96 8.07 14.98 9.76
CA GLY A 96 9.21 15.65 10.37
C GLY A 96 10.60 15.22 9.88
N LEU A 97 10.69 14.59 8.70
CA LEU A 97 11.91 14.07 8.08
C LEU A 97 12.42 15.01 6.95
N PRO A 98 13.74 15.07 6.68
CA PRO A 98 14.34 16.06 5.78
C PRO A 98 14.19 15.67 4.29
N TYR A 99 12.96 15.64 3.78
CA TYR A 99 12.68 15.33 2.38
C TYR A 99 12.75 16.55 1.45
N VAL A 100 12.63 17.76 1.98
CA VAL A 100 12.65 18.99 1.17
C VAL A 100 14.03 19.32 0.64
N GLY A 101 14.07 19.82 -0.61
CA GLY A 101 15.28 20.26 -1.26
C GLY A 101 15.56 19.57 -2.59
N ILE A 102 16.77 19.80 -3.08
CA ILE A 102 17.26 19.25 -4.34
C ILE A 102 18.24 18.11 -4.05
N GLY A 103 18.12 17.04 -4.82
CA GLY A 103 19.06 15.92 -4.82
C GLY A 103 19.43 15.51 -6.24
N TRP A 104 20.68 15.13 -6.43
CA TRP A 104 21.21 14.64 -7.68
C TRP A 104 21.65 13.19 -7.56
N TYR A 105 21.31 12.41 -8.58
CA TYR A 105 21.76 11.04 -8.78
C TYR A 105 22.57 10.95 -10.06
N ARG A 106 23.66 10.20 -10.03
CA ARG A 106 24.49 9.93 -11.21
C ARG A 106 24.86 8.45 -11.27
N SER A 107 24.81 7.87 -12.46
CA SER A 107 25.22 6.50 -12.72
C SER A 107 25.71 6.39 -14.16
N THR A 108 26.32 5.28 -14.49
CA THR A 108 26.70 4.92 -15.86
C THR A 108 26.02 3.62 -16.27
N PHE A 109 25.74 3.48 -17.55
CA PHE A 109 25.22 2.25 -18.13
C PHE A 109 25.75 2.06 -19.55
N ASP A 110 25.85 0.79 -19.98
CA ASP A 110 26.32 0.41 -21.31
C ASP A 110 25.19 -0.29 -22.09
N VAL A 111 25.12 0.01 -23.39
CA VAL A 111 24.21 -0.61 -24.35
C VAL A 111 25.03 -1.06 -25.56
N PRO A 112 25.76 -2.20 -25.44
CA PRO A 112 26.65 -2.67 -26.49
C PRO A 112 25.94 -3.01 -27.81
N GLU A 113 24.61 -3.21 -27.78
CA GLU A 113 23.78 -3.50 -28.94
C GLU A 113 23.66 -2.31 -29.90
N LEU A 114 23.96 -1.07 -29.44
CA LEU A 114 23.89 0.13 -30.30
C LEU A 114 24.96 0.21 -31.38
N LYS A 115 26.02 -0.60 -31.31
CA LYS A 115 27.10 -0.64 -32.32
C LYS A 115 26.60 -0.94 -33.72
N ASP A 116 25.44 -1.62 -33.81
CA ASP A 116 24.82 -1.97 -35.10
C ASP A 116 23.78 -0.93 -35.60
N GLY A 117 23.53 0.15 -34.85
CA GLY A 117 22.80 1.35 -35.24
C GLY A 117 21.29 1.20 -35.50
N LYS A 118 20.65 0.11 -35.03
CA LYS A 118 19.25 -0.22 -35.31
C LYS A 118 18.41 -0.53 -34.07
N LYS A 119 18.85 -0.08 -32.91
CA LYS A 119 18.14 -0.32 -31.65
C LYS A 119 17.47 0.95 -31.15
N GLN A 120 16.39 0.79 -30.43
CA GLN A 120 15.77 1.85 -29.62
C GLN A 120 16.06 1.59 -28.14
N VAL A 121 16.31 2.64 -27.39
CA VAL A 121 16.61 2.56 -25.96
C VAL A 121 15.72 3.51 -25.18
N VAL A 122 14.97 2.96 -24.24
CA VAL A 122 14.08 3.69 -23.35
C VAL A 122 14.54 3.55 -21.91
N LEU A 123 14.65 4.68 -21.21
CA LEU A 123 14.74 4.70 -19.75
C LEU A 123 13.34 4.78 -19.16
N LYS A 124 13.00 3.87 -18.23
CA LYS A 124 11.73 3.86 -17.52
C LYS A 124 11.98 4.03 -16.03
N PHE A 125 11.30 4.99 -15.42
CA PHE A 125 11.35 5.28 -13.99
C PHE A 125 9.99 4.93 -13.39
N ASP A 126 9.94 4.01 -12.44
CA ASP A 126 8.68 3.60 -11.79
C ASP A 126 8.18 4.65 -10.78
N GLY A 127 8.99 5.64 -10.47
CA GLY A 127 8.68 6.83 -9.67
C GLY A 127 9.94 7.54 -9.21
N ALA A 128 9.89 8.87 -9.19
CA ALA A 128 11.02 9.73 -8.81
C ALA A 128 10.53 11.00 -8.11
N MET A 129 10.81 11.17 -6.82
CA MET A 129 10.21 12.19 -5.96
C MET A 129 11.13 13.40 -5.78
N SER A 130 10.83 14.52 -6.42
CA SER A 130 9.81 14.84 -7.43
C SER A 130 10.40 15.82 -8.46
N GLU A 131 9.59 16.35 -9.38
CA GLU A 131 10.01 17.27 -10.45
C GLU A 131 11.30 16.78 -11.15
N ALA A 132 11.27 15.52 -11.59
CA ALA A 132 12.44 14.80 -12.11
C ALA A 132 12.90 15.37 -13.47
N ARG A 133 14.19 15.74 -13.57
CA ARG A 133 14.86 16.05 -14.83
C ARG A 133 15.92 15.00 -15.09
N VAL A 134 15.83 14.36 -16.23
CA VAL A 134 16.70 13.26 -16.64
C VAL A 134 17.66 13.77 -17.70
N TYR A 135 18.94 13.52 -17.53
CA TYR A 135 20.01 13.90 -18.47
C TYR A 135 20.81 12.67 -18.86
N VAL A 136 21.09 12.55 -20.15
CA VAL A 136 21.97 11.52 -20.70
C VAL A 136 23.11 12.20 -21.45
N ASN A 137 24.36 11.89 -21.11
CA ASN A 137 25.57 12.47 -21.71
C ASN A 137 25.56 14.00 -21.73
N GLY A 138 24.98 14.63 -20.69
CA GLY A 138 24.89 16.08 -20.54
C GLY A 138 23.71 16.75 -21.25
N GLN A 139 22.87 16.01 -21.95
CA GLN A 139 21.68 16.50 -22.63
C GLN A 139 20.42 16.11 -21.86
N GLU A 140 19.45 17.05 -21.71
CA GLU A 140 18.17 16.75 -21.07
C GLU A 140 17.34 15.81 -21.96
N ALA A 141 17.01 14.63 -21.41
CA ALA A 141 16.20 13.62 -22.09
C ALA A 141 14.71 13.85 -21.86
N CYS A 142 14.31 14.12 -20.61
CA CYS A 142 12.93 14.43 -20.27
C CYS A 142 12.80 15.11 -18.91
N PHE A 143 11.59 15.67 -18.70
CA PHE A 143 11.12 16.21 -17.43
C PHE A 143 9.78 15.54 -17.08
N TRP A 144 9.62 15.12 -15.79
CA TRP A 144 8.35 14.60 -15.27
C TRP A 144 8.11 15.17 -13.87
N PRO A 145 7.03 15.95 -13.64
CA PRO A 145 6.85 16.66 -12.37
C PRO A 145 6.25 15.80 -11.26
N PHE A 146 5.35 14.84 -11.60
CA PHE A 146 4.60 14.07 -10.61
C PHE A 146 5.39 12.85 -10.16
N GLY A 147 5.89 12.88 -8.92
CA GLY A 147 6.83 11.88 -8.41
C GLY A 147 6.26 10.47 -8.23
N TYR A 148 4.94 10.30 -8.22
CA TYR A 148 4.28 9.00 -8.02
C TYR A 148 4.03 8.24 -9.31
N ASN A 149 4.10 8.90 -10.47
CA ASN A 149 3.82 8.27 -11.75
C ASN A 149 5.03 7.53 -12.31
N THR A 150 4.78 6.39 -12.95
CA THR A 150 5.78 5.76 -13.82
C THR A 150 5.87 6.55 -15.13
N PHE A 151 7.07 6.91 -15.52
CA PHE A 151 7.33 7.60 -16.78
C PHE A 151 8.51 7.00 -17.53
N HIS A 152 8.61 7.29 -18.82
CA HIS A 152 9.69 6.80 -19.65
C HIS A 152 10.14 7.83 -20.68
N CYS A 153 11.40 7.73 -21.08
CA CYS A 153 12.05 8.61 -22.04
C CYS A 153 12.76 7.78 -23.11
N ASP A 154 12.54 8.08 -24.38
CA ASP A 154 13.42 7.59 -25.46
C ASP A 154 14.75 8.35 -25.39
N VAL A 155 15.84 7.64 -25.22
CA VAL A 155 17.17 8.18 -25.13
C VAL A 155 18.10 7.74 -26.27
N THR A 156 17.57 7.05 -27.25
CA THR A 156 18.31 6.43 -28.37
C THR A 156 19.31 7.38 -29.01
N ASN A 157 18.88 8.61 -29.32
CA ASN A 157 19.70 9.60 -30.00
C ASN A 157 20.70 10.34 -29.10
N LEU A 158 20.66 10.08 -27.79
CA LEU A 158 21.53 10.69 -26.79
C LEU A 158 22.70 9.78 -26.38
N LEU A 159 22.67 8.52 -26.83
CA LEU A 159 23.62 7.50 -26.42
C LEU A 159 24.87 7.45 -27.30
N HIS A 160 26.00 7.08 -26.71
CA HIS A 160 27.21 6.74 -27.40
C HIS A 160 27.09 5.44 -28.17
N THR A 161 27.48 5.43 -29.44
CA THR A 161 27.45 4.26 -30.31
C THR A 161 28.82 3.61 -30.52
N ASP A 162 29.86 4.22 -29.98
CA ASP A 162 31.27 3.79 -30.11
C ASP A 162 31.73 2.82 -29.01
N GLY A 163 30.82 2.47 -28.09
CA GLY A 163 31.07 1.55 -26.96
C GLY A 163 31.62 2.21 -25.71
N MET A 164 31.55 3.53 -25.62
CA MET A 164 31.75 4.25 -24.36
C MET A 164 30.54 4.11 -23.46
N ASP A 165 30.77 4.11 -22.13
CA ASP A 165 29.69 4.17 -21.16
C ASP A 165 28.88 5.45 -21.31
N ASN A 166 27.55 5.33 -21.10
CA ASN A 166 26.65 6.45 -21.10
C ASN A 166 26.45 6.98 -19.69
N GLN A 167 26.59 8.28 -19.51
CA GLN A 167 26.37 8.95 -18.24
C GLN A 167 24.89 9.30 -18.07
N LEU A 168 24.27 8.79 -17.04
CA LEU A 168 22.93 9.17 -16.60
C LEU A 168 23.01 10.09 -15.40
N ALA A 169 22.31 11.22 -15.44
CA ALA A 169 22.16 12.11 -14.30
C ALA A 169 20.68 12.45 -14.11
N VAL A 170 20.21 12.45 -12.86
CA VAL A 170 18.82 12.77 -12.51
C VAL A 170 18.83 13.83 -11.42
N ARG A 171 18.17 14.95 -11.69
CA ARG A 171 17.91 16.02 -10.72
C ARG A 171 16.49 15.89 -10.21
N LEU A 172 16.32 15.84 -8.91
CA LEU A 172 15.04 15.81 -8.23
C LEU A 172 14.86 17.03 -7.35
N GLU A 173 13.66 17.57 -7.28
CA GLU A 173 13.34 18.70 -6.42
C GLU A 173 12.06 18.48 -5.65
N ASN A 174 12.18 18.24 -4.34
CA ASN A 174 11.08 18.20 -3.40
C ASN A 174 10.88 19.57 -2.76
N LYS A 175 9.76 20.22 -3.10
CA LYS A 175 9.43 21.53 -2.55
C LYS A 175 8.78 21.40 -1.15
N PRO A 176 9.02 22.36 -0.22
CA PRO A 176 8.28 22.40 1.03
C PRO A 176 6.79 22.61 0.77
N GLN A 177 5.93 22.13 1.66
CA GLN A 177 4.47 22.27 1.55
C GLN A 177 3.90 21.70 0.23
N SER A 178 4.38 20.55 -0.20
CA SER A 178 3.94 19.87 -1.42
C SER A 178 3.06 18.64 -1.15
N SER A 179 2.99 18.17 0.10
CA SER A 179 2.25 16.96 0.50
C SER A 179 1.63 17.12 1.88
N ARG A 180 0.60 16.30 2.18
CA ARG A 180 -0.06 16.21 3.49
C ARG A 180 0.36 14.98 4.30
N TRP A 181 1.20 14.13 3.73
CA TRP A 181 1.81 12.94 4.32
C TRP A 181 3.29 12.89 3.93
N TYR A 182 4.02 11.92 4.46
CA TYR A 182 5.42 11.68 4.09
C TYR A 182 5.53 11.20 2.64
N PRO A 183 6.05 11.99 1.72
CA PRO A 183 6.15 11.60 0.30
C PRO A 183 7.39 10.75 0.01
N GLY A 184 8.36 10.69 0.92
CA GLY A 184 9.71 10.24 0.63
C GLY A 184 10.48 11.23 -0.25
N ALA A 185 11.68 10.86 -0.65
CA ALA A 185 12.52 11.69 -1.51
C ALA A 185 13.56 10.83 -2.25
N GLY A 186 13.70 11.03 -3.55
CA GLY A 186 14.73 10.36 -4.33
C GLY A 186 14.20 9.48 -5.44
N LEU A 187 15.11 8.66 -6.00
CA LEU A 187 14.76 7.54 -6.87
C LEU A 187 14.26 6.38 -5.99
N TYR A 188 13.04 6.52 -5.49
CA TYR A 188 12.48 5.63 -4.48
C TYR A 188 11.79 4.38 -5.06
N ARG A 189 11.68 4.29 -6.38
CA ARG A 189 11.24 3.12 -7.15
C ARG A 189 12.30 2.74 -8.19
N ASN A 190 12.08 1.63 -8.90
CA ASN A 190 13.05 1.08 -9.82
C ASN A 190 13.30 1.98 -11.04
N VAL A 191 14.52 1.86 -11.59
CA VAL A 191 14.94 2.48 -12.86
C VAL A 191 15.35 1.38 -13.83
N HIS A 192 14.73 1.38 -15.02
CA HIS A 192 14.92 0.34 -16.04
C HIS A 192 15.55 0.91 -17.30
N VAL A 193 16.38 0.11 -17.94
CA VAL A 193 16.82 0.32 -19.32
C VAL A 193 16.16 -0.74 -20.19
N ILE A 194 15.44 -0.31 -21.21
CA ILE A 194 14.74 -1.17 -22.16
C ILE A 194 15.38 -0.98 -23.54
N VAL A 195 15.93 -2.06 -24.10
CA VAL A 195 16.56 -2.07 -25.42
C VAL A 195 15.74 -2.94 -26.36
N THR A 196 15.34 -2.39 -27.49
CA THR A 196 14.48 -3.07 -28.48
C THR A 196 15.04 -2.93 -29.90
N GLU A 197 14.45 -3.65 -30.86
CA GLU A 197 14.59 -3.31 -32.27
C GLU A 197 13.85 -2.01 -32.59
N GLU A 198 14.14 -1.36 -33.70
CA GLU A 198 13.44 -0.17 -34.20
C GLU A 198 11.92 -0.41 -34.27
N MET A 199 11.49 -1.57 -34.81
CA MET A 199 10.11 -1.99 -34.74
C MET A 199 9.88 -2.92 -33.55
N HIS A 200 9.00 -2.50 -32.62
CA HIS A 200 8.74 -3.23 -31.39
C HIS A 200 7.36 -2.87 -30.80
N VAL A 201 6.93 -3.61 -29.79
CA VAL A 201 5.83 -3.25 -28.91
C VAL A 201 6.31 -2.17 -27.93
N PRO A 202 5.73 -0.97 -27.88
CA PRO A 202 6.15 0.07 -26.93
C PRO A 202 5.86 -0.32 -25.48
N VAL A 203 6.36 0.50 -24.55
CA VAL A 203 6.04 0.35 -23.13
C VAL A 203 4.52 0.38 -22.97
N TRP A 204 3.94 -0.63 -22.27
CA TRP A 204 2.49 -0.86 -22.11
C TRP A 204 1.71 -0.95 -23.43
N GLY A 205 2.35 -1.38 -24.50
CA GLY A 205 1.76 -1.41 -25.86
C GLY A 205 0.73 -2.50 -26.09
N THR A 206 0.36 -3.27 -25.05
CA THR A 206 -0.71 -4.28 -25.14
C THR A 206 -1.91 -3.89 -24.27
N TYR A 207 -3.12 -4.24 -24.75
CA TYR A 207 -4.33 -4.15 -23.96
C TYR A 207 -5.13 -5.44 -24.08
N VAL A 208 -5.36 -6.10 -22.94
CA VAL A 208 -6.07 -7.38 -22.86
C VAL A 208 -7.42 -7.16 -22.19
N THR A 209 -8.48 -7.59 -22.87
CA THR A 209 -9.84 -7.57 -22.34
C THR A 209 -10.47 -8.94 -22.40
N THR A 210 -11.46 -9.19 -21.53
CA THR A 210 -12.24 -10.44 -21.46
C THR A 210 -13.73 -10.12 -21.68
N PRO A 211 -14.17 -9.85 -22.94
CA PRO A 211 -15.51 -9.36 -23.27
C PRO A 211 -16.64 -10.31 -22.85
N PHE A 212 -16.34 -11.60 -22.77
CA PHE A 212 -17.28 -12.63 -22.30
C PHE A 212 -16.56 -13.60 -21.37
N VAL A 213 -17.17 -13.88 -20.21
CA VAL A 213 -16.63 -14.81 -19.22
C VAL A 213 -17.76 -15.66 -18.65
N SER A 214 -17.54 -16.97 -18.64
CA SER A 214 -18.35 -17.98 -17.95
C SER A 214 -17.46 -19.10 -17.41
N ASP A 215 -18.02 -20.00 -16.62
CA ASP A 215 -17.27 -21.16 -16.09
C ASP A 215 -16.76 -22.09 -17.21
N SER A 216 -17.46 -22.15 -18.36
CA SER A 216 -17.13 -23.06 -19.45
C SER A 216 -16.27 -22.43 -20.55
N SER A 217 -16.30 -21.11 -20.71
CA SER A 217 -15.58 -20.41 -21.78
C SER A 217 -15.36 -18.94 -21.44
N ALA A 218 -14.23 -18.42 -21.89
CA ALA A 218 -13.95 -16.98 -21.88
C ALA A 218 -13.39 -16.53 -23.23
N SER A 219 -13.88 -15.40 -23.74
CA SER A 219 -13.27 -14.71 -24.87
C SER A 219 -12.19 -13.74 -24.37
N VAL A 220 -11.01 -13.78 -25.01
CA VAL A 220 -9.90 -12.87 -24.72
C VAL A 220 -9.59 -12.08 -25.98
N ARG A 221 -9.55 -10.77 -25.87
CA ARG A 221 -9.18 -9.85 -26.96
C ARG A 221 -7.88 -9.15 -26.56
N ILE A 222 -6.87 -9.26 -27.43
CA ILE A 222 -5.56 -8.64 -27.27
C ILE A 222 -5.38 -7.60 -28.39
N GLU A 223 -5.17 -6.35 -27.99
CA GLU A 223 -4.72 -5.27 -28.86
C GLU A 223 -3.22 -5.07 -28.65
N THR A 224 -2.45 -5.05 -29.71
CA THR A 224 -1.00 -4.83 -29.67
C THR A 224 -0.64 -3.62 -30.52
N ASN A 225 -0.16 -2.56 -29.88
CA ASN A 225 0.42 -1.41 -30.56
C ASN A 225 1.86 -1.75 -30.99
N LEU A 226 2.27 -1.21 -32.14
CA LEU A 226 3.61 -1.40 -32.68
C LEU A 226 4.18 -0.06 -33.15
N GLU A 227 5.40 0.26 -32.72
CA GLU A 227 6.13 1.40 -33.25
C GLU A 227 6.79 1.06 -34.58
N ASN A 228 6.89 2.04 -35.47
CA ASN A 228 7.53 1.97 -36.79
C ASN A 228 6.97 0.85 -37.71
N ALA A 229 5.68 0.52 -37.54
CA ALA A 229 5.00 -0.57 -38.22
C ALA A 229 4.15 -0.14 -39.45
N ASP A 230 4.06 1.15 -39.72
CA ASP A 230 3.16 1.71 -40.73
C ASP A 230 3.42 1.17 -42.13
N GLY A 231 2.34 0.72 -42.76
CA GLY A 231 2.34 0.18 -44.12
C GLY A 231 3.01 -1.19 -44.28
N LYS A 232 3.53 -1.76 -43.19
CA LYS A 232 4.20 -3.07 -43.22
C LYS A 232 3.22 -4.21 -43.00
N ALA A 233 3.52 -5.37 -43.58
CA ALA A 233 2.81 -6.61 -43.30
C ALA A 233 3.38 -7.24 -42.04
N ILE A 234 2.59 -7.21 -40.94
CA ILE A 234 2.97 -7.74 -39.65
C ILE A 234 2.33 -9.09 -39.43
N ARG A 235 3.11 -10.06 -38.96
CA ARG A 235 2.63 -11.36 -38.52
C ARG A 235 2.88 -11.50 -37.01
N ILE A 236 1.81 -11.74 -36.25
CA ILE A 236 1.90 -11.98 -34.80
C ILE A 236 1.43 -13.39 -34.49
N LEU A 237 2.31 -14.12 -33.82
CA LEU A 237 2.02 -15.41 -33.21
C LEU A 237 1.92 -15.21 -31.70
N THR A 238 0.75 -15.51 -31.13
CA THR A 238 0.53 -15.37 -29.69
C THR A 238 0.09 -16.69 -29.08
N ASP A 239 0.81 -17.13 -28.05
CA ASP A 239 0.47 -18.21 -27.15
C ASP A 239 -0.08 -17.64 -25.84
N ILE A 240 -1.25 -18.11 -25.39
CA ILE A 240 -1.77 -17.84 -24.06
C ILE A 240 -1.44 -19.05 -23.18
N LEU A 241 -0.70 -18.80 -22.09
CA LEU A 241 -0.28 -19.81 -21.13
C LEU A 241 -1.05 -19.62 -19.82
N ASP A 242 -1.45 -20.74 -19.20
CA ASP A 242 -1.99 -20.74 -17.84
C ASP A 242 -0.88 -20.62 -16.77
N SER A 243 -1.27 -20.71 -15.49
CA SER A 243 -0.34 -20.64 -14.34
C SER A 243 0.72 -21.74 -14.35
N ASP A 244 0.43 -22.89 -14.95
CA ASP A 244 1.36 -24.02 -15.03
C ASP A 244 2.28 -23.95 -16.26
N GLY A 245 2.13 -22.87 -17.07
CA GLY A 245 2.91 -22.66 -18.29
C GLY A 245 2.42 -23.46 -19.49
N LYS A 246 1.23 -24.07 -19.42
CA LYS A 246 0.61 -24.81 -20.52
C LYS A 246 -0.08 -23.85 -21.48
N VAL A 247 0.13 -24.04 -22.79
CA VAL A 247 -0.60 -23.28 -23.82
C VAL A 247 -2.07 -23.71 -23.82
N VAL A 248 -2.96 -22.75 -23.50
CA VAL A 248 -4.41 -22.94 -23.46
C VAL A 248 -5.13 -22.33 -24.65
N ALA A 249 -4.49 -21.39 -25.34
CA ALA A 249 -4.94 -20.86 -26.61
C ALA A 249 -3.74 -20.41 -27.45
N HIS A 250 -3.86 -20.56 -28.77
CA HIS A 250 -2.83 -20.22 -29.74
C HIS A 250 -3.44 -19.56 -30.95
N LYS A 251 -2.81 -18.53 -31.48
CA LYS A 251 -3.23 -17.87 -32.71
C LYS A 251 -2.09 -17.22 -33.44
N GLU A 252 -2.10 -17.39 -34.76
CA GLU A 252 -1.23 -16.69 -35.68
C GLU A 252 -2.09 -15.91 -36.67
N ASN A 253 -1.81 -14.60 -36.81
CA ASN A 253 -2.48 -13.72 -37.75
C ASN A 253 -1.44 -12.86 -38.48
N GLN A 254 -1.78 -12.49 -39.72
CA GLN A 254 -1.03 -11.52 -40.51
C GLN A 254 -1.96 -10.37 -40.91
N GLN A 255 -1.49 -9.15 -40.76
CA GLN A 255 -2.24 -7.95 -41.08
C GLN A 255 -1.28 -6.85 -41.57
N LYS A 256 -1.72 -6.06 -42.54
CA LYS A 256 -1.04 -4.81 -42.89
C LYS A 256 -1.58 -3.73 -41.96
N LEU A 257 -0.70 -3.11 -41.21
CA LEU A 257 -1.09 -2.05 -40.25
C LEU A 257 -1.17 -0.69 -40.95
N ASN A 258 -2.18 0.07 -40.57
CA ASN A 258 -2.31 1.49 -40.90
C ASN A 258 -2.00 2.30 -39.61
N TYR A 259 -1.54 3.54 -39.82
CA TYR A 259 -1.13 4.44 -38.73
C TYR A 259 -2.16 4.51 -37.61
N GLY A 260 -1.67 4.31 -36.39
CA GLY A 260 -2.45 4.45 -35.15
C GLY A 260 -3.43 3.31 -34.83
N ASN A 261 -3.51 2.25 -35.66
CA ASN A 261 -4.38 1.12 -35.36
C ASN A 261 -3.60 -0.02 -34.67
N PRO A 262 -4.11 -0.58 -33.56
CA PRO A 262 -3.51 -1.74 -32.93
C PRO A 262 -3.70 -3.02 -33.81
N PHE A 263 -2.79 -3.97 -33.65
CA PHE A 263 -2.99 -5.32 -34.15
C PHE A 263 -3.92 -6.08 -33.22
N VAL A 264 -5.04 -6.61 -33.71
CA VAL A 264 -6.09 -7.22 -32.88
C VAL A 264 -6.14 -8.72 -33.07
N GLN A 265 -6.08 -9.45 -31.94
CA GLN A 265 -6.29 -10.91 -31.90
C GLN A 265 -7.41 -11.25 -30.89
N ASN A 266 -8.27 -12.21 -31.28
CA ASN A 266 -9.33 -12.73 -30.43
C ASN A 266 -9.11 -14.23 -30.20
N PHE A 267 -9.24 -14.67 -28.95
CA PHE A 267 -9.03 -16.04 -28.49
C PHE A 267 -10.25 -16.54 -27.74
N GLU A 268 -10.38 -17.84 -27.62
CA GLU A 268 -11.29 -18.54 -26.72
C GLU A 268 -10.47 -19.41 -25.78
N ILE A 269 -10.72 -19.29 -24.47
CA ILE A 269 -10.18 -20.17 -23.43
C ILE A 269 -11.34 -21.02 -22.93
N ARG A 270 -11.21 -22.35 -23.04
CA ARG A 270 -12.19 -23.30 -22.54
C ARG A 270 -11.91 -23.65 -21.09
N ASN A 271 -12.97 -23.70 -20.26
CA ASN A 271 -12.90 -23.94 -18.82
C ASN A 271 -11.85 -23.07 -18.14
N PRO A 272 -11.97 -21.73 -18.25
CA PRO A 272 -10.96 -20.82 -17.74
C PRO A 272 -10.86 -20.89 -16.21
N SER A 273 -9.65 -20.77 -15.67
CA SER A 273 -9.43 -20.49 -14.25
C SER A 273 -9.69 -19.00 -14.02
N LEU A 274 -10.79 -18.65 -13.34
CA LEU A 274 -11.17 -17.28 -13.11
C LEU A 274 -10.35 -16.66 -11.96
N TRP A 275 -9.91 -15.42 -12.16
CA TRP A 275 -9.26 -14.65 -11.11
C TRP A 275 -10.29 -14.18 -10.06
N SER A 276 -9.99 -14.42 -8.79
CA SER A 276 -10.72 -13.88 -7.63
C SER A 276 -9.82 -13.86 -6.40
N PRO A 277 -10.20 -13.16 -5.31
CA PRO A 277 -9.46 -13.19 -4.04
C PRO A 277 -9.22 -14.60 -3.49
N GLU A 278 -10.11 -15.54 -3.74
CA GLU A 278 -9.99 -16.93 -3.29
C GLU A 278 -9.16 -17.80 -4.25
N SER A 279 -9.00 -17.37 -5.51
CA SER A 279 -8.30 -18.11 -6.57
C SER A 279 -7.66 -17.13 -7.54
N PRO A 280 -6.51 -16.53 -7.20
CA PRO A 280 -5.87 -15.48 -8.01
C PRO A 280 -5.11 -16.06 -9.22
N SER A 281 -5.86 -16.68 -10.14
CA SER A 281 -5.32 -17.36 -11.32
C SER A 281 -4.89 -16.35 -12.38
N LEU A 282 -3.66 -16.46 -12.85
CA LEU A 282 -3.06 -15.57 -13.84
C LEU A 282 -2.69 -16.30 -15.11
N TYR A 283 -2.85 -15.60 -16.23
CA TYR A 283 -2.42 -16.03 -17.56
C TYR A 283 -1.29 -15.15 -18.07
N ARG A 284 -0.54 -15.65 -19.05
CA ARG A 284 0.47 -14.89 -19.79
C ARG A 284 0.22 -15.04 -21.30
N ALA A 285 0.08 -13.93 -21.99
CA ALA A 285 0.12 -13.86 -23.43
C ALA A 285 1.56 -13.61 -23.88
N VAL A 286 2.12 -14.51 -24.66
CA VAL A 286 3.47 -14.40 -25.24
C VAL A 286 3.31 -14.16 -26.74
N SER A 287 3.53 -12.91 -27.16
CA SER A 287 3.39 -12.47 -28.55
C SER A 287 4.74 -12.36 -29.22
N LYS A 288 4.95 -13.08 -30.33
CA LYS A 288 6.10 -13.00 -31.21
C LYS A 288 5.74 -12.23 -32.45
N ILE A 289 6.47 -11.15 -32.72
CA ILE A 289 6.19 -10.20 -33.80
C ILE A 289 7.20 -10.42 -34.94
N TYR A 290 6.68 -10.64 -36.16
CA TYR A 290 7.48 -10.89 -37.34
C TYR A 290 7.19 -9.85 -38.42
N VAL A 291 8.25 -9.45 -39.13
CA VAL A 291 8.21 -8.63 -40.34
C VAL A 291 9.07 -9.35 -41.39
N ASP A 292 8.53 -9.58 -42.60
CA ASP A 292 9.24 -10.29 -43.67
C ASP A 292 9.88 -11.60 -43.17
N ASP A 293 9.12 -12.37 -42.39
CA ASP A 293 9.52 -13.62 -41.71
C ASP A 293 10.67 -13.48 -40.70
N LYS A 294 11.19 -12.31 -40.44
CA LYS A 294 12.16 -12.04 -39.38
C LYS A 294 11.44 -11.73 -38.07
N LEU A 295 11.80 -12.45 -37.00
CA LEU A 295 11.35 -12.11 -35.64
C LEU A 295 12.00 -10.78 -35.23
N VAL A 296 11.18 -9.79 -34.88
CA VAL A 296 11.64 -8.42 -34.50
C VAL A 296 11.40 -8.10 -33.05
N ASP A 297 10.37 -8.69 -32.42
CA ASP A 297 10.13 -8.52 -30.97
C ASP A 297 9.41 -9.74 -30.40
N GLN A 298 9.57 -9.90 -29.08
CA GLN A 298 8.78 -10.82 -28.27
C GLN A 298 8.30 -10.10 -27.02
N TYR A 299 7.00 -10.01 -26.84
CA TYR A 299 6.38 -9.27 -25.74
C TYR A 299 5.52 -10.18 -24.88
N GLN A 300 5.58 -10.01 -23.56
CA GLN A 300 4.77 -10.76 -22.62
C GLN A 300 3.81 -9.86 -21.89
N THR A 301 2.54 -10.28 -21.76
CA THR A 301 1.50 -9.57 -21.02
C THR A 301 0.88 -10.52 -20.00
N ARG A 302 0.97 -10.18 -18.72
CA ARG A 302 0.27 -10.86 -17.64
C ARG A 302 -1.16 -10.34 -17.55
N PHE A 303 -2.14 -11.21 -17.36
CA PHE A 303 -3.54 -10.82 -17.20
C PHE A 303 -4.32 -11.88 -16.41
N GLY A 304 -5.54 -11.58 -16.01
CA GLY A 304 -6.48 -12.53 -15.40
C GLY A 304 -7.80 -12.54 -16.15
N VAL A 305 -8.50 -13.66 -16.10
CA VAL A 305 -9.85 -13.81 -16.66
C VAL A 305 -10.85 -13.60 -15.54
N ARG A 306 -11.68 -12.56 -15.65
CA ARG A 306 -12.73 -12.26 -14.66
C ARG A 306 -13.85 -11.44 -15.28
N ASP A 307 -15.03 -11.53 -14.66
CA ASP A 307 -16.19 -10.67 -14.95
C ASP A 307 -16.46 -9.78 -13.74
N ILE A 308 -16.51 -8.46 -13.93
CA ILE A 308 -16.87 -7.48 -12.90
C ILE A 308 -18.11 -6.72 -13.33
N LYS A 309 -19.07 -6.60 -12.43
CA LYS A 309 -20.32 -5.87 -12.67
C LYS A 309 -20.71 -5.06 -11.45
N PHE A 310 -21.15 -3.84 -11.71
CA PHE A 310 -21.77 -2.96 -10.72
C PHE A 310 -23.22 -2.77 -11.15
N ILE A 311 -24.15 -3.26 -10.36
CA ILE A 311 -25.57 -3.32 -10.74
C ILE A 311 -26.37 -2.46 -9.76
N ALA A 312 -27.05 -1.45 -10.31
CA ALA A 312 -27.95 -0.58 -9.54
C ALA A 312 -28.85 -1.40 -8.61
N ASP A 313 -28.96 -0.95 -7.36
CA ASP A 313 -29.79 -1.58 -6.32
C ASP A 313 -29.38 -3.02 -5.93
N LYS A 314 -28.25 -3.51 -6.44
CA LYS A 314 -27.77 -4.88 -6.14
C LYS A 314 -26.35 -4.93 -5.62
N GLY A 315 -25.49 -3.99 -6.01
CA GLY A 315 -24.09 -3.90 -5.56
C GLY A 315 -23.07 -4.43 -6.57
N PHE A 316 -21.91 -4.82 -6.06
CA PHE A 316 -20.78 -5.31 -6.83
C PHE A 316 -20.78 -6.83 -6.97
N PHE A 317 -20.57 -7.30 -8.20
CA PHE A 317 -20.45 -8.71 -8.54
C PHE A 317 -19.09 -9.01 -9.17
N LEU A 318 -18.41 -10.03 -8.66
CA LEU A 318 -17.20 -10.60 -9.23
C LEU A 318 -17.51 -12.06 -9.65
N ASN A 319 -17.32 -12.36 -10.94
CA ASN A 319 -17.62 -13.69 -11.50
C ASN A 319 -19.05 -14.17 -11.16
N GLY A 320 -20.02 -13.25 -11.24
CA GLY A 320 -21.42 -13.51 -10.94
C GLY A 320 -21.77 -13.65 -9.46
N LYS A 321 -20.82 -13.52 -8.54
CA LYS A 321 -21.06 -13.59 -7.08
C LYS A 321 -21.10 -12.19 -6.48
N LEU A 322 -22.16 -11.89 -5.73
CA LEU A 322 -22.30 -10.65 -4.96
C LEU A 322 -21.21 -10.55 -3.91
N ARG A 323 -20.52 -9.41 -3.84
CA ARG A 323 -19.48 -9.10 -2.86
C ARG A 323 -19.66 -7.68 -2.29
N LYS A 324 -19.08 -7.49 -1.11
CA LYS A 324 -18.85 -6.16 -0.54
C LYS A 324 -17.36 -6.04 -0.25
N PHE A 325 -16.77 -4.90 -0.57
CA PHE A 325 -15.36 -4.65 -0.30
C PHE A 325 -15.10 -4.66 1.21
N GLN A 326 -14.14 -5.45 1.63
CA GLN A 326 -13.53 -5.45 2.96
C GLN A 326 -12.15 -4.82 2.82
N GLY A 327 -12.12 -3.54 2.46
CA GLY A 327 -10.94 -2.84 2.02
C GLY A 327 -10.31 -1.93 3.06
N VAL A 328 -9.06 -1.55 2.80
CA VAL A 328 -8.35 -0.50 3.54
C VAL A 328 -7.72 0.49 2.57
N CYS A 329 -7.56 1.73 3.01
CA CYS A 329 -6.69 2.72 2.37
C CYS A 329 -5.26 2.53 2.88
N ASN A 330 -4.27 2.60 2.00
CA ASN A 330 -2.86 2.60 2.39
C ASN A 330 -2.10 3.72 1.70
N HIS A 331 -1.26 4.43 2.45
CA HIS A 331 -0.18 5.24 1.90
C HIS A 331 0.94 4.36 1.36
N HIS A 332 1.87 4.96 0.62
CA HIS A 332 2.92 4.23 -0.11
C HIS A 332 4.18 3.97 0.70
N ASP A 333 4.33 4.58 1.90
CA ASP A 333 5.50 4.32 2.73
C ASP A 333 5.46 2.92 3.38
N LEU A 334 6.65 2.40 3.66
CA LEU A 334 6.87 1.11 4.27
C LEU A 334 7.27 1.26 5.76
N GLY A 335 6.69 2.27 6.44
CA GLY A 335 7.00 2.59 7.83
C GLY A 335 8.49 2.94 8.03
N PRO A 336 9.24 2.20 8.86
CA PRO A 336 10.64 2.52 9.17
C PRO A 336 11.60 2.38 7.99
N LEU A 337 11.16 1.84 6.87
CA LEU A 337 11.93 1.72 5.63
C LEU A 337 11.78 2.95 4.73
N GLY A 338 10.84 3.86 5.02
CA GLY A 338 10.51 5.01 4.20
C GLY A 338 9.75 4.65 2.94
N ALA A 339 9.94 5.44 1.88
CA ALA A 339 9.24 5.25 0.61
C ALA A 339 9.98 4.34 -0.37
N ALA A 340 11.27 4.03 -0.14
CA ALA A 340 12.05 3.17 -1.03
C ALA A 340 11.44 1.77 -1.12
N ILE A 341 11.01 1.39 -2.34
CA ILE A 341 10.25 0.17 -2.55
C ILE A 341 11.04 -1.09 -2.16
N ASN A 342 10.37 -2.00 -1.47
CA ASN A 342 10.88 -3.33 -1.13
C ASN A 342 9.76 -4.36 -1.18
N ILE A 343 9.91 -5.37 -2.03
CA ILE A 343 8.89 -6.41 -2.27
C ILE A 343 8.61 -7.24 -1.02
N SER A 344 9.62 -7.56 -0.20
CA SER A 344 9.41 -8.31 1.05
C SER A 344 8.56 -7.52 2.05
N ALA A 345 8.79 -6.20 2.14
CA ALA A 345 8.01 -5.33 3.01
C ALA A 345 6.56 -5.21 2.54
N LEU A 346 6.35 -4.98 1.25
CA LEU A 346 5.00 -4.97 0.66
C LEU A 346 4.26 -6.27 0.91
N ARG A 347 4.89 -7.41 0.61
CA ARG A 347 4.29 -8.73 0.82
C ARG A 347 3.89 -8.93 2.29
N TYR A 348 4.75 -8.57 3.22
CA TYR A 348 4.44 -8.69 4.66
C TYR A 348 3.26 -7.81 5.08
N GLN A 349 3.17 -6.57 4.57
CA GLN A 349 2.00 -5.73 4.81
C GLN A 349 0.72 -6.37 4.26
N LEU A 350 0.75 -6.91 3.03
CA LEU A 350 -0.40 -7.57 2.42
C LEU A 350 -0.81 -8.83 3.18
N GLU A 351 0.14 -9.65 3.62
CA GLU A 351 -0.12 -10.86 4.41
C GLU A 351 -0.82 -10.54 5.74
N LEU A 352 -0.41 -9.47 6.43
CA LEU A 352 -1.07 -9.01 7.65
C LEU A 352 -2.51 -8.56 7.39
N LEU A 353 -2.76 -7.85 6.28
CA LEU A 353 -4.11 -7.43 5.90
C LEU A 353 -4.99 -8.62 5.51
N MET A 354 -4.45 -9.59 4.79
CA MET A 354 -5.17 -10.81 4.39
C MET A 354 -5.51 -11.69 5.61
N ASP A 355 -4.62 -11.80 6.60
CA ASP A 355 -4.93 -12.50 7.87
C ASP A 355 -6.08 -11.83 8.62
N MET A 356 -6.18 -10.51 8.54
CA MET A 356 -7.33 -9.78 9.07
C MET A 356 -8.64 -10.08 8.31
N GLY A 357 -8.55 -10.58 7.08
CA GLY A 357 -9.69 -10.81 6.18
C GLY A 357 -9.95 -9.65 5.21
N CYS A 358 -9.00 -8.74 5.06
CA CYS A 358 -9.02 -7.70 4.03
C CYS A 358 -8.94 -8.34 2.64
N ASP A 359 -9.77 -7.88 1.69
CA ASP A 359 -9.81 -8.37 0.31
C ASP A 359 -9.60 -7.27 -0.73
N ALA A 360 -9.41 -6.00 -0.29
CA ALA A 360 -9.24 -4.87 -1.21
C ALA A 360 -8.35 -3.76 -0.65
N ILE A 361 -7.67 -3.04 -1.54
CA ILE A 361 -6.82 -1.89 -1.21
C ILE A 361 -7.21 -0.69 -2.07
N ARG A 362 -7.35 0.48 -1.43
CA ARG A 362 -7.35 1.78 -2.09
C ARG A 362 -5.99 2.43 -1.91
N THR A 363 -5.37 2.85 -3.01
CA THR A 363 -4.10 3.58 -2.96
C THR A 363 -4.34 5.04 -2.60
N ALA A 364 -3.91 5.44 -1.41
CA ALA A 364 -4.16 6.78 -0.89
C ALA A 364 -2.90 7.65 -0.97
N HIS A 365 -2.95 8.80 -1.53
CA HIS A 365 -3.86 9.32 -2.57
C HIS A 365 -2.97 9.59 -3.77
N ASN A 366 -2.37 8.52 -4.29
CA ASN A 366 -1.35 8.58 -5.34
C ASN A 366 -1.22 7.24 -6.06
N MET A 367 -0.55 7.26 -7.20
CA MET A 367 -0.31 6.08 -8.03
C MET A 367 0.61 5.09 -7.30
N PRO A 368 0.23 3.79 -7.27
CA PRO A 368 1.00 2.75 -6.59
C PRO A 368 2.33 2.44 -7.29
N ALA A 369 3.23 1.77 -6.55
CA ALA A 369 4.35 1.09 -7.17
C ALA A 369 3.84 -0.11 -7.99
N PRO A 370 4.47 -0.43 -9.15
CA PRO A 370 4.09 -1.60 -9.94
C PRO A 370 4.09 -2.91 -9.14
N GLU A 371 5.06 -3.08 -8.27
CA GLU A 371 5.23 -4.26 -7.42
C GLU A 371 4.04 -4.47 -6.47
N LEU A 372 3.40 -3.41 -5.99
CA LEU A 372 2.20 -3.52 -5.17
C LEU A 372 1.03 -4.11 -5.98
N VAL A 373 0.84 -3.63 -7.20
CA VAL A 373 -0.24 -4.11 -8.07
C VAL A 373 0.00 -5.55 -8.49
N GLU A 374 1.25 -5.90 -8.81
CA GLU A 374 1.66 -7.25 -9.14
C GLU A 374 1.45 -8.24 -7.99
N LEU A 375 1.79 -7.83 -6.76
CA LEU A 375 1.52 -8.65 -5.57
C LEU A 375 0.01 -8.80 -5.31
N CYS A 376 -0.79 -7.76 -5.53
CA CYS A 376 -2.25 -7.86 -5.41
C CYS A 376 -2.85 -8.81 -6.45
N ASP A 377 -2.34 -8.83 -7.68
CA ASP A 377 -2.71 -9.83 -8.69
C ASP A 377 -2.43 -11.26 -8.23
N GLU A 378 -1.23 -11.49 -7.66
CA GLU A 378 -0.76 -12.80 -7.21
C GLU A 378 -1.44 -13.30 -5.94
N LEU A 379 -1.71 -12.41 -5.00
CA LEU A 379 -2.27 -12.74 -3.70
C LEU A 379 -3.79 -12.70 -3.66
N GLY A 380 -4.44 -12.10 -4.66
CA GLY A 380 -5.89 -12.03 -4.74
C GLY A 380 -6.48 -10.85 -3.95
N LEU A 381 -5.83 -9.69 -3.97
CA LEU A 381 -6.39 -8.46 -3.41
C LEU A 381 -6.95 -7.57 -4.51
N MET A 382 -8.21 -7.16 -4.40
CA MET A 382 -8.80 -6.19 -5.33
C MET A 382 -8.21 -4.80 -5.10
N MET A 383 -8.16 -3.98 -6.13
CA MET A 383 -7.59 -2.63 -6.02
C MET A 383 -8.53 -1.57 -6.59
N MET A 384 -8.61 -0.46 -5.88
CA MET A 384 -9.06 0.83 -6.37
C MET A 384 -7.83 1.74 -6.45
N ILE A 385 -7.36 1.99 -7.66
CA ILE A 385 -6.19 2.85 -7.88
C ILE A 385 -6.64 4.30 -7.99
N GLU A 386 -5.99 5.17 -7.20
CA GLU A 386 -6.25 6.59 -7.14
C GLU A 386 -4.99 7.40 -7.45
N PRO A 387 -5.02 8.36 -8.40
CA PRO A 387 -3.83 9.13 -8.78
C PRO A 387 -3.62 10.40 -7.95
N PHE A 388 -4.69 11.11 -7.55
CA PHE A 388 -4.61 12.50 -7.13
C PHE A 388 -5.30 12.78 -5.80
N ASP A 389 -4.62 13.49 -4.89
CA ASP A 389 -5.20 14.07 -3.68
C ASP A 389 -5.83 15.46 -3.94
N GLU A 390 -5.35 16.18 -4.93
CA GLU A 390 -5.89 17.47 -5.37
C GLU A 390 -5.89 17.58 -6.88
N TRP A 391 -6.79 18.43 -7.42
CA TRP A 391 -6.83 18.74 -8.83
C TRP A 391 -6.29 20.16 -9.09
N ASN A 392 -7.06 20.99 -9.81
CA ASN A 392 -6.73 22.37 -10.16
C ASN A 392 -6.89 23.38 -9.01
N ILE A 393 -7.36 22.96 -7.84
CA ILE A 393 -7.46 23.78 -6.63
C ILE A 393 -6.58 23.16 -5.55
N ALA A 394 -5.71 23.99 -4.97
CA ALA A 394 -4.71 23.59 -4.03
C ALA A 394 -5.26 23.03 -2.71
N LYS A 395 -4.70 21.92 -2.23
CA LYS A 395 -4.69 21.51 -0.83
C LYS A 395 -3.36 21.90 -0.16
N CYS A 396 -2.27 21.85 -0.92
CA CYS A 396 -0.95 22.26 -0.49
C CYS A 396 -0.41 23.37 -1.37
N LYS A 397 0.38 24.29 -0.79
CA LYS A 397 0.93 25.45 -1.52
C LYS A 397 1.71 25.07 -2.77
N ASN A 398 2.51 24.01 -2.68
CA ASN A 398 3.35 23.51 -3.77
C ASN A 398 2.88 22.13 -4.26
N GLY A 399 1.59 21.82 -4.13
CA GLY A 399 1.00 20.54 -4.53
C GLY A 399 0.82 20.37 -6.02
N TYR A 400 0.11 19.32 -6.41
CA TYR A 400 -0.07 18.91 -7.80
C TYR A 400 -0.92 19.89 -8.64
N HIS A 401 -1.77 20.73 -8.01
CA HIS A 401 -2.55 21.75 -8.72
C HIS A 401 -1.73 22.63 -9.67
N ARG A 402 -0.43 22.79 -9.39
CA ARG A 402 0.52 23.55 -10.21
C ARG A 402 0.73 22.95 -11.61
N PHE A 403 0.49 21.66 -11.73
CA PHE A 403 0.74 20.88 -12.94
C PHE A 403 -0.55 20.35 -13.58
N PHE A 404 -1.67 20.42 -12.87
CA PHE A 404 -2.91 19.74 -13.23
C PHE A 404 -3.34 20.02 -14.68
N ASP A 405 -3.41 21.30 -15.06
CA ASP A 405 -3.94 21.68 -16.37
C ASP A 405 -3.09 21.15 -17.55
N GLU A 406 -1.80 20.96 -17.36
CA GLU A 406 -0.88 20.49 -18.40
C GLU A 406 -0.65 18.97 -18.32
N TRP A 407 -0.63 18.41 -17.11
CA TRP A 407 -0.10 17.07 -16.89
C TRP A 407 -1.16 16.02 -16.51
N ALA A 408 -2.36 16.42 -16.07
CA ALA A 408 -3.33 15.46 -15.55
C ALA A 408 -3.71 14.37 -16.56
N GLU A 409 -3.92 14.72 -17.84
CA GLU A 409 -4.21 13.71 -18.87
C GLU A 409 -3.02 12.77 -19.09
N ARG A 410 -1.80 13.30 -19.18
CA ARG A 410 -0.59 12.48 -19.37
C ARG A 410 -0.39 11.50 -18.23
N ASP A 411 -0.57 11.98 -17.00
CA ASP A 411 -0.43 11.17 -15.81
C ASP A 411 -1.49 10.08 -15.72
N MET A 412 -2.76 10.41 -16.03
CA MET A 412 -3.86 9.46 -16.07
C MET A 412 -3.66 8.38 -17.13
N VAL A 413 -3.29 8.77 -18.35
CA VAL A 413 -3.05 7.84 -19.47
C VAL A 413 -1.92 6.87 -19.11
N ASN A 414 -0.80 7.35 -18.58
CA ASN A 414 0.31 6.50 -18.14
C ASN A 414 -0.14 5.49 -17.06
N MET A 415 -0.87 5.95 -16.04
CA MET A 415 -1.38 5.08 -14.98
C MET A 415 -2.30 3.99 -15.54
N ILE A 416 -3.26 4.36 -16.38
CA ILE A 416 -4.23 3.42 -16.93
C ILE A 416 -3.53 2.42 -17.86
N HIS A 417 -2.67 2.87 -18.77
CA HIS A 417 -1.92 1.98 -19.66
C HIS A 417 -1.04 1.00 -18.89
N HIS A 418 -0.43 1.45 -17.78
CA HIS A 418 0.39 0.60 -16.94
C HIS A 418 -0.43 -0.52 -16.28
N PHE A 419 -1.62 -0.20 -15.73
CA PHE A 419 -2.35 -1.10 -14.85
C PHE A 419 -3.62 -1.73 -15.43
N ARG A 420 -4.06 -1.35 -16.64
CA ARG A 420 -5.32 -1.86 -17.24
C ARG A 420 -5.33 -3.37 -17.53
N ASN A 421 -4.16 -4.03 -17.60
CA ASN A 421 -4.07 -5.47 -17.77
C ASN A 421 -4.09 -6.25 -16.45
N ASN A 422 -3.96 -5.58 -15.29
CA ASN A 422 -3.91 -6.20 -13.98
C ASN A 422 -5.33 -6.58 -13.51
N PRO A 423 -5.62 -7.87 -13.23
CA PRO A 423 -6.96 -8.29 -12.83
C PRO A 423 -7.35 -7.82 -11.44
N SER A 424 -6.40 -7.54 -10.57
CA SER A 424 -6.66 -6.97 -9.24
C SER A 424 -7.32 -5.59 -9.30
N VAL A 425 -7.03 -4.78 -10.33
CA VAL A 425 -7.61 -3.45 -10.49
C VAL A 425 -9.06 -3.59 -10.94
N VAL A 426 -10.01 -3.24 -10.08
CA VAL A 426 -11.45 -3.38 -10.32
C VAL A 426 -12.16 -2.05 -10.49
N MET A 427 -11.50 -0.93 -10.16
CA MET A 427 -12.08 0.41 -10.20
C MET A 427 -10.97 1.46 -10.32
N TRP A 428 -11.23 2.55 -11.03
CA TRP A 428 -10.43 3.76 -11.06
C TRP A 428 -11.05 4.80 -10.13
N SER A 429 -10.27 5.37 -9.20
CA SER A 429 -10.64 6.59 -8.49
C SER A 429 -9.97 7.78 -9.18
N ILE A 430 -10.66 8.88 -9.38
CA ILE A 430 -10.08 10.05 -10.06
C ILE A 430 -9.59 11.12 -9.09
N GLY A 431 -9.84 10.98 -7.80
CA GLY A 431 -9.34 11.93 -6.81
C GLY A 431 -9.92 11.74 -5.42
N ASN A 432 -9.27 12.38 -4.45
CA ASN A 432 -9.62 12.34 -3.05
C ASN A 432 -10.03 13.73 -2.54
N GLU A 433 -11.27 13.85 -2.01
CA GLU A 433 -11.74 15.05 -1.28
C GLU A 433 -11.32 16.37 -1.93
N VAL A 434 -11.37 16.39 -3.26
CA VAL A 434 -10.86 17.51 -4.03
C VAL A 434 -11.64 18.78 -3.73
N PRO A 435 -10.99 19.95 -3.47
CA PRO A 435 -11.72 21.19 -3.21
C PRO A 435 -12.65 21.59 -4.36
N THR A 436 -12.38 21.12 -5.57
CA THR A 436 -13.17 21.31 -6.78
C THR A 436 -14.59 20.72 -6.68
N GLN A 437 -14.82 19.69 -5.84
CA GLN A 437 -16.11 18.99 -5.70
C GLN A 437 -17.29 19.92 -5.38
N CYS A 438 -17.04 20.99 -4.63
CA CYS A 438 -18.08 21.96 -4.24
C CYS A 438 -18.20 23.20 -5.17
N ARG A 439 -17.41 23.23 -6.25
CA ARG A 439 -17.59 24.30 -7.25
C ARG A 439 -18.85 24.02 -8.09
N PRO A 440 -19.59 25.06 -8.52
CA PRO A 440 -20.77 24.89 -9.37
C PRO A 440 -20.47 24.15 -10.68
N ASP A 441 -19.24 24.25 -11.19
CA ASP A 441 -18.77 23.62 -12.42
C ASP A 441 -17.74 22.49 -12.14
N GLY A 442 -17.60 22.07 -10.89
CA GLY A 442 -16.64 21.01 -10.49
C GLY A 442 -16.86 19.67 -11.18
N TYR A 443 -18.11 19.35 -11.50
CA TYR A 443 -18.48 18.16 -12.25
C TYR A 443 -17.81 18.11 -13.65
N LYS A 444 -17.45 19.25 -14.25
CA LYS A 444 -16.75 19.27 -15.56
C LYS A 444 -15.34 18.70 -15.47
N VAL A 445 -14.63 18.99 -14.38
CA VAL A 445 -13.30 18.42 -14.15
C VAL A 445 -13.40 16.92 -13.87
N ALA A 446 -14.40 16.50 -13.09
CA ALA A 446 -14.68 15.08 -12.88
C ALA A 446 -15.02 14.36 -14.19
N SER A 447 -15.88 14.98 -15.05
CA SER A 447 -16.22 14.45 -16.37
C SER A 447 -14.98 14.27 -17.24
N PHE A 448 -14.12 15.28 -17.30
CA PHE A 448 -12.88 15.22 -18.07
C PHE A 448 -11.99 14.04 -17.65
N LEU A 449 -11.78 13.86 -16.35
CA LEU A 449 -10.94 12.74 -15.86
C LEU A 449 -11.63 11.38 -16.05
N GLN A 450 -12.95 11.29 -15.85
CA GLN A 450 -13.71 10.07 -16.12
C GLN A 450 -13.70 9.70 -17.61
N GLU A 451 -13.82 10.66 -18.51
CA GLU A 451 -13.74 10.44 -19.96
C GLU A 451 -12.38 9.89 -20.39
N ILE A 452 -11.28 10.32 -19.73
CA ILE A 452 -9.96 9.72 -19.95
C ILE A 452 -9.98 8.23 -19.53
N CYS A 453 -10.53 7.92 -18.34
CA CYS A 453 -10.64 6.53 -17.89
C CYS A 453 -11.44 5.68 -18.88
N HIS A 454 -12.60 6.13 -19.31
CA HIS A 454 -13.46 5.40 -20.26
C HIS A 454 -12.82 5.25 -21.64
N ARG A 455 -12.06 6.24 -22.09
CA ARG A 455 -11.34 6.18 -23.37
C ARG A 455 -10.22 5.13 -23.35
N GLU A 456 -9.44 5.11 -22.28
CA GLU A 456 -8.25 4.25 -22.16
C GLU A 456 -8.57 2.86 -21.60
N ASP A 457 -9.63 2.74 -20.80
CA ASP A 457 -10.12 1.48 -20.25
C ASP A 457 -11.63 1.49 -19.96
N PRO A 458 -12.48 1.19 -20.93
CA PRO A 458 -13.94 1.17 -20.76
C PRO A 458 -14.44 -0.04 -19.92
N THR A 459 -13.56 -0.88 -19.42
CA THR A 459 -13.95 -2.11 -18.70
C THR A 459 -14.13 -1.93 -17.20
N ARG A 460 -13.68 -0.81 -16.65
CA ARG A 460 -13.75 -0.51 -15.22
C ARG A 460 -14.53 0.76 -14.94
N PRO A 461 -15.36 0.79 -13.89
CA PRO A 461 -16.05 2.00 -13.49
C PRO A 461 -15.10 3.00 -12.81
N VAL A 462 -15.58 4.23 -12.72
CA VAL A 462 -14.87 5.37 -12.16
C VAL A 462 -15.59 5.89 -10.92
N THR A 463 -14.82 6.19 -9.88
CA THR A 463 -15.29 6.82 -8.64
C THR A 463 -14.43 8.01 -8.25
N CYS A 464 -14.82 8.73 -7.22
CA CYS A 464 -14.05 9.78 -6.55
C CYS A 464 -14.39 9.76 -5.06
N GLY A 465 -13.41 9.89 -4.18
CA GLY A 465 -13.63 10.02 -2.75
C GLY A 465 -14.19 11.42 -2.41
N MET A 466 -15.48 11.50 -2.05
CA MET A 466 -16.18 12.75 -1.77
C MET A 466 -16.51 12.89 -0.28
N ASP A 467 -16.14 14.01 0.35
CA ASP A 467 -16.44 14.29 1.76
C ASP A 467 -17.54 15.34 1.97
N GLN A 468 -17.85 16.14 0.94
CA GLN A 468 -18.79 17.27 1.00
C GLN A 468 -20.17 16.89 0.45
N VAL A 469 -20.86 15.93 1.13
CA VAL A 469 -22.08 15.28 0.65
C VAL A 469 -23.15 16.26 0.15
N SER A 470 -23.41 17.36 0.87
CA SER A 470 -24.47 18.30 0.48
C SER A 470 -24.23 18.94 -0.88
N CYS A 471 -23.03 19.48 -1.13
CA CYS A 471 -22.76 20.14 -2.41
C CYS A 471 -22.68 19.16 -3.58
N VAL A 472 -22.11 17.97 -3.39
CA VAL A 472 -21.97 16.98 -4.50
C VAL A 472 -23.28 16.34 -4.91
N LEU A 473 -24.27 16.29 -4.00
CA LEU A 473 -25.63 15.83 -4.33
C LEU A 473 -26.44 16.89 -5.09
N GLU A 474 -26.09 18.19 -4.97
CA GLU A 474 -26.86 19.29 -5.56
C GLU A 474 -26.27 19.79 -6.88
N ASN A 475 -24.92 19.79 -7.01
CA ASN A 475 -24.24 20.42 -8.15
C ASN A 475 -23.97 19.46 -9.33
N GLY A 476 -24.41 18.21 -9.26
CA GLY A 476 -24.25 17.20 -10.30
C GLY A 476 -22.94 16.41 -10.23
N PHE A 477 -22.04 16.74 -9.31
CA PHE A 477 -20.74 16.06 -9.22
C PHE A 477 -20.87 14.56 -8.94
N ALA A 478 -21.65 14.16 -7.93
CA ALA A 478 -21.83 12.75 -7.58
C ALA A 478 -22.64 11.97 -8.62
N SER A 479 -23.63 12.61 -9.25
CA SER A 479 -24.50 11.94 -10.22
C SER A 479 -23.85 11.64 -11.57
N MET A 480 -22.73 12.28 -11.90
CA MET A 480 -22.00 12.04 -13.14
C MET A 480 -20.97 10.92 -13.05
N LEU A 481 -20.55 10.54 -11.84
CA LEU A 481 -19.63 9.41 -11.63
C LEU A 481 -20.31 8.07 -11.91
N ASP A 482 -19.56 7.06 -12.35
CA ASP A 482 -20.11 5.71 -12.49
C ASP A 482 -20.53 5.15 -11.13
N ILE A 483 -19.69 5.35 -10.11
CA ILE A 483 -19.92 4.90 -8.74
C ILE A 483 -19.76 6.09 -7.79
N PRO A 484 -20.78 6.47 -7.02
CA PRO A 484 -20.64 7.49 -6.00
C PRO A 484 -19.87 6.94 -4.80
N GLY A 485 -18.67 7.49 -4.58
CA GLY A 485 -17.78 7.16 -3.46
C GLY A 485 -17.83 8.24 -2.40
N PHE A 486 -18.05 7.86 -1.13
CA PHE A 486 -18.07 8.83 -0.03
C PHE A 486 -17.01 8.53 1.00
N ASN A 487 -16.34 9.60 1.43
CA ASN A 487 -15.45 9.58 2.57
C ASN A 487 -16.26 9.92 3.82
N TYR A 488 -16.28 8.97 4.77
CA TYR A 488 -17.03 9.12 6.02
C TYR A 488 -18.54 9.40 5.81
N ARG A 489 -19.21 10.09 6.73
CA ARG A 489 -20.59 10.55 6.62
C ARG A 489 -21.62 9.41 6.41
N VAL A 490 -21.38 8.24 7.03
CA VAL A 490 -22.24 7.04 6.85
C VAL A 490 -23.73 7.35 7.06
N HIS A 491 -24.06 8.31 7.95
CA HIS A 491 -25.44 8.76 8.23
C HIS A 491 -26.12 9.47 7.04
N ARG A 492 -25.39 9.76 5.96
CA ARG A 492 -25.89 10.40 4.72
C ARG A 492 -25.99 9.42 3.55
N TYR A 493 -25.57 8.16 3.71
CA TYR A 493 -25.54 7.20 2.59
C TYR A 493 -26.93 6.85 2.07
N GLU A 494 -27.94 6.72 2.94
CA GLU A 494 -29.33 6.48 2.52
C GLU A 494 -29.89 7.66 1.71
N GLU A 495 -29.56 8.89 2.10
CA GLU A 495 -29.92 10.09 1.32
C GLU A 495 -29.27 10.05 -0.07
N ALA A 496 -28.00 9.73 -0.16
CA ALA A 496 -27.27 9.61 -1.41
C ALA A 496 -27.83 8.50 -2.29
N TYR A 497 -28.11 7.32 -1.74
CA TYR A 497 -28.75 6.22 -2.44
C TYR A 497 -30.09 6.61 -3.07
N ASN A 498 -30.92 7.33 -2.32
CA ASN A 498 -32.26 7.75 -2.77
C ASN A 498 -32.23 8.86 -3.82
N LYS A 499 -31.22 9.72 -3.80
CA LYS A 499 -31.10 10.89 -4.70
C LYS A 499 -30.33 10.60 -5.98
N LEU A 500 -29.37 9.69 -5.94
CA LEU A 500 -28.45 9.46 -7.05
C LEU A 500 -28.97 8.37 -8.01
N PRO A 501 -28.78 8.57 -9.34
CA PRO A 501 -29.31 7.65 -10.34
C PRO A 501 -28.63 6.27 -10.34
N GLN A 502 -27.42 6.16 -9.76
CA GLN A 502 -26.66 4.92 -9.69
C GLN A 502 -27.32 3.90 -8.74
N ASN A 503 -28.08 4.33 -7.73
CA ASN A 503 -28.67 3.51 -6.68
C ASN A 503 -27.66 2.55 -6.03
N LEU A 504 -26.45 3.03 -5.83
CA LEU A 504 -25.32 2.35 -5.17
C LEU A 504 -24.56 3.38 -4.35
N VAL A 505 -23.88 2.94 -3.29
CA VAL A 505 -22.95 3.77 -2.51
C VAL A 505 -21.75 2.94 -2.09
N LEU A 506 -20.56 3.53 -2.25
CA LEU A 506 -19.29 2.97 -1.80
C LEU A 506 -18.69 3.85 -0.68
N GLY A 507 -18.26 3.23 0.42
CA GLY A 507 -17.39 3.88 1.39
C GLY A 507 -15.95 3.91 0.89
N THR A 508 -15.56 5.00 0.24
CA THR A 508 -14.20 5.14 -0.32
C THR A 508 -13.17 5.42 0.75
N GLU A 509 -13.62 5.99 1.89
CA GLU A 509 -12.80 6.20 3.07
C GLU A 509 -13.70 6.20 4.31
N THR A 510 -13.44 5.30 5.26
CA THR A 510 -14.31 5.09 6.41
C THR A 510 -13.52 5.05 7.71
N SER A 511 -14.20 5.29 8.83
CA SER A 511 -13.72 5.01 10.19
C SER A 511 -12.32 5.56 10.52
N SER A 512 -12.12 6.89 10.47
CA SER A 512 -10.94 7.52 11.06
C SER A 512 -10.98 7.40 12.59
N THR A 513 -10.86 6.17 13.07
CA THR A 513 -10.72 5.81 14.48
C THR A 513 -9.24 5.88 14.85
N VAL A 514 -8.92 6.56 15.94
CA VAL A 514 -7.53 6.77 16.37
C VAL A 514 -7.19 5.88 17.56
N SER A 515 -5.98 5.32 17.56
CA SER A 515 -5.46 4.54 18.70
C SER A 515 -3.93 4.44 18.67
N SER A 516 -3.33 4.42 19.88
CA SER A 516 -1.92 4.09 20.08
C SER A 516 -1.84 2.71 20.73
N ARG A 517 -1.09 1.79 20.13
CA ARG A 517 -1.03 0.40 20.58
C ARG A 517 -0.69 0.26 22.06
N GLY A 518 -1.56 -0.44 22.83
CA GLY A 518 -1.36 -0.73 24.25
C GLY A 518 -1.55 0.46 25.18
N VAL A 519 -2.04 1.59 24.70
CA VAL A 519 -2.39 2.77 25.52
C VAL A 519 -3.88 2.77 25.77
N TYR A 520 -4.30 2.97 27.03
CA TYR A 520 -5.71 2.98 27.39
C TYR A 520 -6.02 4.17 28.27
N LYS A 521 -7.09 4.90 27.92
CA LYS A 521 -7.55 6.09 28.62
C LYS A 521 -8.85 5.83 29.36
N PHE A 522 -9.00 6.45 30.52
CA PHE A 522 -10.15 6.30 31.40
C PHE A 522 -10.76 7.66 31.74
N PRO A 523 -12.10 7.78 31.92
CA PRO A 523 -13.12 6.75 31.66
C PRO A 523 -13.26 6.39 30.18
N VAL A 524 -13.72 5.15 29.90
CA VAL A 524 -13.95 4.67 28.54
C VAL A 524 -15.28 5.22 28.01
N GLU A 525 -15.22 6.13 27.05
CA GLU A 525 -16.37 6.79 26.46
C GLU A 525 -16.16 7.02 24.97
N LYS A 526 -17.24 7.06 24.19
CA LYS A 526 -17.17 7.49 22.79
C LYS A 526 -16.83 8.98 22.72
N ARG A 527 -15.74 9.34 22.05
CA ARG A 527 -15.26 10.72 21.91
C ARG A 527 -14.77 11.03 20.51
N GLY A 528 -15.14 12.24 20.03
CA GLY A 528 -14.55 12.84 18.83
C GLY A 528 -13.39 13.76 19.21
N ASP A 529 -12.27 13.71 18.46
CA ASP A 529 -11.08 14.58 18.62
C ASP A 529 -10.51 14.64 20.04
N ALA A 530 -10.49 13.49 20.75
CA ALA A 530 -9.90 13.42 22.10
C ALA A 530 -8.38 13.64 22.03
N THR A 531 -7.87 14.57 22.84
CA THR A 531 -6.44 14.85 22.96
C THR A 531 -5.97 14.68 24.40
N TYR A 532 -4.73 14.24 24.58
CA TYR A 532 -4.11 13.97 25.87
C TYR A 532 -2.71 14.57 25.93
N SER A 533 -2.24 14.89 27.15
CA SER A 533 -0.94 15.52 27.37
C SER A 533 0.27 14.68 26.98
N ASP A 534 0.09 13.38 26.87
CA ASP A 534 1.12 12.43 26.41
C ASP A 534 1.10 12.21 24.90
N HIS A 535 0.24 12.93 24.17
CA HIS A 535 0.08 12.83 22.72
C HIS A 535 -0.26 11.41 22.19
N GLN A 536 -0.93 10.59 23.02
CA GLN A 536 -1.38 9.25 22.65
C GLN A 536 -2.91 9.20 22.57
N SER A 537 -3.46 8.20 21.89
CA SER A 537 -4.90 7.93 21.78
C SER A 537 -5.26 6.56 22.37
N SER A 538 -6.50 6.38 22.85
CA SER A 538 -6.93 5.17 23.54
C SER A 538 -7.12 3.96 22.61
N SER A 539 -6.59 2.80 23.00
CA SER A 539 -6.78 1.53 22.28
C SER A 539 -8.12 0.83 22.57
N TYR A 540 -9.02 1.45 23.33
CA TYR A 540 -10.38 0.93 23.46
C TYR A 540 -11.22 1.06 22.17
N ASP A 541 -10.69 1.73 21.13
CA ASP A 541 -11.38 1.96 19.85
C ASP A 541 -12.73 2.67 20.01
N MET A 542 -12.80 3.61 20.94
CA MET A 542 -13.94 4.46 21.23
C MET A 542 -13.68 5.93 20.89
N GLU A 543 -12.50 6.22 20.33
CA GLU A 543 -12.08 7.56 19.91
C GLU A 543 -11.96 7.64 18.40
N HIS A 544 -12.50 8.70 17.81
CA HIS A 544 -12.48 8.94 16.37
C HIS A 544 -12.32 10.44 16.10
N CYS A 545 -11.92 10.79 14.88
CA CYS A 545 -11.92 12.19 14.45
C CYS A 545 -13.35 12.73 14.29
N SER A 546 -13.55 14.02 14.48
CA SER A 546 -14.89 14.65 14.47
C SER A 546 -15.64 14.52 13.15
N TRP A 547 -14.92 14.35 12.05
CA TRP A 547 -15.50 14.12 10.72
C TRP A 547 -15.93 12.69 10.46
N SER A 548 -15.64 11.76 11.38
CA SER A 548 -15.78 10.32 11.19
C SER A 548 -16.67 9.66 12.26
N ASN A 549 -16.59 8.36 12.37
CA ASN A 549 -17.39 7.47 13.23
C ASN A 549 -16.58 6.26 13.67
N LEU A 550 -17.17 5.41 14.51
CA LEU A 550 -16.57 4.12 14.88
C LEU A 550 -16.80 3.08 13.78
N PRO A 551 -15.95 2.05 13.68
CA PRO A 551 -16.10 0.96 12.70
C PRO A 551 -17.45 0.26 12.74
N ASP A 552 -18.05 0.20 13.92
CA ASP A 552 -19.35 -0.44 14.18
C ASP A 552 -20.48 0.15 13.30
N ASP A 553 -20.45 1.46 13.05
CA ASP A 553 -21.45 2.14 12.23
C ASP A 553 -21.33 1.71 10.75
N ASP A 554 -20.10 1.53 10.24
CA ASP A 554 -19.83 1.05 8.87
C ASP A 554 -20.18 -0.43 8.71
N PHE A 555 -19.91 -1.26 9.72
CA PHE A 555 -20.32 -2.65 9.71
C PHE A 555 -21.86 -2.80 9.66
N ALA A 556 -22.58 -2.06 10.50
CA ALA A 556 -24.04 -2.08 10.52
C ALA A 556 -24.61 -1.65 9.17
N LEU A 557 -24.09 -0.57 8.60
CA LEU A 557 -24.51 -0.11 7.27
C LEU A 557 -24.30 -1.18 6.19
N ALA A 558 -23.14 -1.84 6.21
CA ALA A 558 -22.83 -2.88 5.24
C ALA A 558 -23.70 -4.14 5.40
N GLU A 559 -24.08 -4.48 6.63
CA GLU A 559 -24.96 -5.63 6.91
C GLU A 559 -26.44 -5.34 6.60
N ASP A 560 -26.91 -4.14 6.99
CA ASP A 560 -28.33 -3.81 6.94
C ASP A 560 -28.79 -3.37 5.53
N HIS A 561 -27.89 -2.94 4.65
CA HIS A 561 -28.24 -2.37 3.35
C HIS A 561 -27.55 -3.09 2.19
N HIS A 562 -28.32 -3.70 1.30
CA HIS A 562 -27.85 -4.46 0.14
C HIS A 562 -27.18 -3.59 -0.93
N TRP A 563 -27.61 -2.33 -1.07
CA TRP A 563 -27.10 -1.37 -2.04
C TRP A 563 -25.73 -0.76 -1.70
N THR A 564 -25.21 -1.02 -0.49
CA THR A 564 -23.83 -0.64 -0.15
C THR A 564 -22.83 -1.64 -0.73
N MET A 565 -21.74 -1.13 -1.29
CA MET A 565 -20.70 -1.97 -1.88
C MET A 565 -19.56 -2.30 -0.92
N GLY A 566 -19.70 -1.97 0.37
CA GLY A 566 -18.64 -2.15 1.37
C GLY A 566 -17.81 -0.87 1.57
N GLN A 567 -16.58 -1.04 2.02
CA GLN A 567 -15.78 0.05 2.57
C GLN A 567 -14.28 -0.08 2.31
N PHE A 568 -13.58 1.06 2.37
CA PHE A 568 -12.13 1.15 2.47
C PHE A 568 -11.78 1.95 3.73
N VAL A 569 -11.24 1.27 4.74
CA VAL A 569 -10.99 1.85 6.08
C VAL A 569 -9.79 2.78 6.06
N TRP A 570 -9.88 3.92 6.70
CA TRP A 570 -8.77 4.82 6.96
C TRP A 570 -8.12 4.52 8.33
N THR A 571 -6.95 3.80 8.41
CA THR A 571 -6.16 3.15 7.36
C THR A 571 -5.76 1.73 7.75
N GLY A 572 -5.19 0.95 6.81
CA GLY A 572 -4.64 -0.37 7.13
C GLY A 572 -3.44 -0.28 8.09
N PHE A 573 -2.52 0.62 7.81
CA PHE A 573 -1.31 0.87 8.62
C PHE A 573 -1.25 2.32 9.09
N ASP A 574 -0.64 2.54 10.26
CA ASP A 574 -0.08 3.86 10.54
C ASP A 574 1.00 4.17 9.50
N TYR A 575 1.08 5.42 9.10
CA TYR A 575 2.01 5.93 8.12
C TYR A 575 2.70 7.18 8.66
N LEU A 576 3.83 7.54 8.08
CA LEU A 576 4.54 8.75 8.42
C LEU A 576 3.72 9.99 8.00
N GLY A 577 3.50 10.89 8.94
CA GLY A 577 2.68 12.09 8.76
C GLY A 577 1.24 11.97 9.30
N GLU A 578 0.49 13.05 9.15
CA GLU A 578 -0.92 13.20 9.56
C GLU A 578 -1.27 12.72 10.98
N PRO A 579 -0.64 13.23 12.03
CA PRO A 579 -0.77 12.75 13.40
C PRO A 579 -2.08 13.22 14.08
N SER A 580 -3.21 13.19 13.39
CA SER A 580 -4.52 13.58 13.97
C SER A 580 -4.88 12.69 15.17
N PRO A 581 -5.48 13.25 16.22
CA PRO A 581 -6.07 14.58 16.32
C PRO A 581 -5.10 15.70 16.75
N TYR A 582 -3.79 15.49 16.75
CA TYR A 582 -2.76 16.42 17.24
C TYR A 582 -2.17 17.36 16.16
N ASP A 583 -2.66 17.31 14.95
CA ASP A 583 -2.09 17.92 13.75
C ASP A 583 -1.94 19.45 13.75
N THR A 584 -2.55 20.17 14.71
CA THR A 584 -2.38 21.62 14.88
C THR A 584 -1.11 21.98 15.68
N ASP A 585 -0.80 21.20 16.71
CA ASP A 585 0.45 21.31 17.49
C ASP A 585 0.91 19.89 17.87
N ALA A 586 1.24 19.12 16.84
CA ALA A 586 1.44 17.69 16.98
C ALA A 586 2.81 17.30 17.53
N TRP A 587 3.83 18.15 17.35
CA TRP A 587 5.20 17.77 17.73
C TRP A 587 5.29 17.30 19.19
N PRO A 588 5.88 16.11 19.46
CA PRO A 588 6.74 15.30 18.58
C PRO A 588 6.02 14.23 17.74
N ASN A 589 4.69 14.22 17.65
CA ASN A 589 4.00 13.27 16.79
C ASN A 589 4.41 13.45 15.33
N HIS A 590 4.87 12.37 14.70
CA HIS A 590 5.37 12.36 13.33
C HIS A 590 4.73 11.28 12.45
N SER A 591 3.84 10.47 13.02
CA SER A 591 3.09 9.45 12.28
C SER A 591 1.60 9.47 12.63
N SER A 592 0.77 8.91 11.77
CA SER A 592 -0.66 8.80 11.99
C SER A 592 -0.98 7.82 13.13
N MET A 593 -2.20 7.92 13.67
CA MET A 593 -2.78 6.99 14.65
C MET A 593 -4.01 6.27 14.09
N PHE A 594 -4.29 6.42 12.81
CA PHE A 594 -5.44 5.83 12.13
C PHE A 594 -5.30 4.33 11.85
N GLY A 595 -4.08 3.85 11.72
CA GLY A 595 -3.79 2.48 11.31
C GLY A 595 -4.47 1.42 12.19
N ILE A 596 -4.98 0.38 11.54
CA ILE A 596 -5.41 -0.86 12.20
C ILE A 596 -4.17 -1.61 12.72
N ILE A 597 -3.06 -1.45 12.02
CA ILE A 597 -1.73 -1.95 12.36
C ILE A 597 -0.82 -0.73 12.59
N ASP A 598 0.06 -0.77 13.60
CA ASP A 598 0.96 0.35 13.90
C ASP A 598 2.14 0.48 12.93
N LEU A 599 2.92 1.55 13.05
CA LEU A 599 4.09 1.82 12.19
C LEU A 599 5.19 0.74 12.30
N ALA A 600 5.19 -0.04 13.39
CA ALA A 600 6.09 -1.17 13.59
C ALA A 600 5.58 -2.48 12.99
N SER A 601 4.49 -2.44 12.21
CA SER A 601 3.78 -3.61 11.69
C SER A 601 3.27 -4.56 12.80
N ILE A 602 2.87 -4.00 13.94
CA ILE A 602 2.26 -4.73 15.04
C ILE A 602 0.75 -4.44 15.05
N PRO A 603 -0.13 -5.46 15.01
CA PRO A 603 -1.57 -5.28 15.13
C PRO A 603 -1.97 -4.50 16.39
N LYS A 604 -2.84 -3.51 16.26
CA LYS A 604 -3.53 -2.85 17.37
C LYS A 604 -4.76 -3.66 17.79
N ASP A 605 -5.42 -3.30 18.88
CA ASP A 605 -6.61 -4.05 19.33
C ASP A 605 -7.70 -4.07 18.26
N ARG A 606 -7.90 -2.96 17.56
CA ARG A 606 -8.86 -2.80 16.45
C ARG A 606 -8.65 -3.81 15.32
N TYR A 607 -7.44 -4.29 15.07
CA TYR A 607 -7.17 -5.36 14.12
C TYR A 607 -8.06 -6.59 14.37
N TYR A 608 -8.19 -6.97 15.64
CA TYR A 608 -8.98 -8.13 16.03
C TYR A 608 -10.48 -7.89 15.96
N LEU A 609 -10.94 -6.62 16.07
CA LEU A 609 -12.33 -6.29 15.78
C LEU A 609 -12.65 -6.55 14.31
N TYR A 610 -11.84 -6.02 13.37
CA TYR A 610 -12.00 -6.29 11.95
C TYR A 610 -11.85 -7.78 11.63
N ARG A 611 -10.82 -8.45 12.19
CA ARG A 611 -10.58 -9.87 11.97
C ARG A 611 -11.75 -10.74 12.42
N SER A 612 -12.40 -10.40 13.52
CA SER A 612 -13.57 -11.14 14.02
C SER A 612 -14.78 -11.09 13.08
N LEU A 613 -14.84 -10.10 12.19
CA LEU A 613 -15.93 -9.89 11.24
C LEU A 613 -15.55 -10.28 9.81
N TRP A 614 -14.34 -9.99 9.38
CA TRP A 614 -13.89 -10.17 8.01
C TRP A 614 -13.26 -11.54 7.75
N ASN A 615 -12.44 -12.06 8.67
CA ASN A 615 -11.88 -13.39 8.52
C ASN A 615 -12.94 -14.45 8.83
N LYS A 616 -13.39 -15.17 7.79
CA LYS A 616 -14.37 -16.26 7.90
C LYS A 616 -13.72 -17.66 7.95
N LYS A 617 -12.38 -17.72 7.82
CA LYS A 617 -11.63 -18.99 7.79
C LYS A 617 -11.19 -19.42 9.20
N GLU A 618 -10.86 -18.44 10.04
CA GLU A 618 -10.33 -18.69 11.38
C GLU A 618 -11.12 -17.96 12.46
N SER A 619 -11.15 -18.52 13.65
CA SER A 619 -11.75 -17.88 14.82
C SER A 619 -10.87 -16.73 15.32
N THR A 620 -11.53 -15.81 16.01
CA THR A 620 -10.89 -14.69 16.69
C THR A 620 -11.45 -14.63 18.11
N LEU A 621 -10.55 -14.61 19.09
CA LEU A 621 -10.87 -14.32 20.50
C LEU A 621 -9.76 -13.40 21.04
N HIS A 622 -10.06 -12.11 21.10
CA HIS A 622 -9.13 -11.07 21.56
C HIS A 622 -9.73 -10.30 22.73
N MET A 623 -8.94 -10.12 23.78
CA MET A 623 -9.35 -9.44 25.00
C MET A 623 -8.46 -8.22 25.25
N LEU A 624 -9.05 -7.10 25.54
CA LEU A 624 -8.40 -5.85 25.95
C LEU A 624 -9.08 -5.27 27.19
N PRO A 625 -8.35 -4.44 27.97
CA PRO A 625 -6.95 -4.02 27.86
C PRO A 625 -5.98 -5.11 28.36
N HIS A 626 -4.67 -4.84 28.32
CA HIS A 626 -3.71 -5.62 29.14
C HIS A 626 -4.11 -5.55 30.61
N TRP A 627 -3.66 -6.54 31.42
CA TRP A 627 -4.11 -6.62 32.82
C TRP A 627 -2.97 -6.33 33.80
N THR A 628 -2.30 -5.16 33.62
CA THR A 628 -1.20 -4.70 34.51
C THR A 628 -1.42 -3.21 34.77
N TRP A 629 -2.03 -2.89 35.92
CA TRP A 629 -2.44 -1.55 36.32
C TRP A 629 -2.14 -1.32 37.82
N PRO A 630 -0.85 -1.18 38.23
CA PRO A 630 -0.51 -1.10 39.64
C PRO A 630 -1.18 0.05 40.38
N ASP A 631 -1.44 1.16 39.69
CA ASP A 631 -2.02 2.38 40.26
C ASP A 631 -3.57 2.42 40.19
N ARG A 632 -4.22 1.37 39.70
CA ARG A 632 -5.68 1.32 39.53
C ARG A 632 -6.40 0.27 40.37
N VAL A 633 -5.77 -0.31 41.37
CA VAL A 633 -6.42 -1.35 42.19
C VAL A 633 -7.74 -0.84 42.79
N GLY A 634 -8.82 -1.58 42.50
CA GLY A 634 -10.19 -1.27 42.92
C GLY A 634 -10.92 -0.24 42.02
N GLU A 635 -10.28 0.29 40.97
CA GLU A 635 -10.92 1.18 40.03
C GLU A 635 -11.60 0.41 38.88
N LYS A 636 -12.70 1.01 38.35
CA LYS A 636 -13.36 0.48 37.18
C LYS A 636 -12.42 0.46 35.96
N THR A 637 -12.20 -0.73 35.46
CA THR A 637 -11.35 -1.00 34.28
C THR A 637 -12.15 -1.87 33.32
N PRO A 638 -12.87 -1.25 32.35
CA PRO A 638 -13.68 -1.99 31.39
C PRO A 638 -12.88 -3.03 30.61
N VAL A 639 -13.51 -4.17 30.34
CA VAL A 639 -12.92 -5.24 29.53
C VAL A 639 -13.77 -5.43 28.28
N PHE A 640 -13.13 -5.33 27.10
CA PHE A 640 -13.78 -5.63 25.84
C PHE A 640 -13.22 -6.93 25.26
N VAL A 641 -14.08 -7.65 24.54
CA VAL A 641 -13.69 -8.86 23.81
C VAL A 641 -14.18 -8.74 22.36
N TYR A 642 -13.23 -8.86 21.43
CA TYR A 642 -13.50 -8.93 20.00
C TYR A 642 -13.45 -10.37 19.56
N THR A 643 -14.57 -10.86 19.07
CA THR A 643 -14.71 -12.28 18.73
C THR A 643 -15.79 -12.49 17.65
N ASN A 644 -15.66 -13.56 16.89
CA ASN A 644 -16.75 -14.04 16.01
C ASN A 644 -17.75 -14.95 16.73
N TYR A 645 -17.50 -15.33 17.99
CA TYR A 645 -18.46 -16.09 18.81
C TYR A 645 -19.61 -15.20 19.29
N PRO A 646 -20.83 -15.76 19.48
CA PRO A 646 -22.01 -14.98 19.85
C PRO A 646 -22.00 -14.47 21.28
N ARG A 647 -21.32 -15.21 22.20
CA ARG A 647 -21.28 -14.87 23.63
C ARG A 647 -20.01 -15.36 24.30
N ALA A 648 -19.66 -14.73 25.42
CA ALA A 648 -18.55 -15.17 26.26
C ALA A 648 -18.81 -14.84 27.74
N GLU A 649 -18.12 -15.55 28.63
CA GLU A 649 -18.10 -15.30 30.08
C GLU A 649 -16.70 -14.85 30.49
N LEU A 650 -16.63 -13.77 31.26
CA LEU A 650 -15.39 -13.21 31.79
C LEU A 650 -15.20 -13.65 33.23
N PHE A 651 -13.96 -14.00 33.60
CA PHE A 651 -13.55 -14.37 34.95
C PHE A 651 -12.35 -13.50 35.37
N LEU A 652 -12.40 -12.99 36.60
CA LEU A 652 -11.29 -12.33 37.27
C LEU A 652 -10.92 -13.16 38.52
N ASN A 653 -9.67 -13.68 38.56
CA ASN A 653 -9.17 -14.53 39.60
C ASN A 653 -10.12 -15.72 39.94
N GLY A 654 -10.67 -16.35 38.89
CA GLY A 654 -11.62 -17.46 38.98
C GLY A 654 -13.07 -17.07 39.31
N LYS A 655 -13.35 -15.80 39.60
CA LYS A 655 -14.70 -15.31 39.90
C LYS A 655 -15.35 -14.76 38.63
N SER A 656 -16.53 -15.29 38.27
CA SER A 656 -17.31 -14.82 37.09
C SER A 656 -17.68 -13.33 37.22
N GLN A 657 -17.49 -12.61 36.17
CA GLN A 657 -17.94 -11.23 35.97
C GLN A 657 -19.24 -11.16 35.13
N GLY A 658 -19.82 -12.32 34.84
CA GLY A 658 -21.03 -12.47 34.05
C GLY A 658 -20.79 -12.79 32.58
N ILE A 659 -21.88 -13.17 31.93
CA ILE A 659 -21.92 -13.47 30.50
C ILE A 659 -22.36 -12.22 29.73
N GLN A 660 -21.69 -11.94 28.62
CA GLN A 660 -22.12 -10.97 27.61
C GLN A 660 -22.47 -11.68 26.30
N GLU A 661 -23.53 -11.22 25.65
CA GLU A 661 -24.00 -11.69 24.35
C GLU A 661 -24.07 -10.53 23.35
N LYS A 662 -23.72 -10.79 22.09
CA LYS A 662 -23.95 -9.84 21.01
C LYS A 662 -25.46 -9.57 20.88
N SER A 663 -25.81 -8.29 20.78
CA SER A 663 -27.22 -7.87 20.77
C SER A 663 -27.43 -6.58 20.00
N ASN A 664 -28.67 -6.26 19.67
CA ASN A 664 -29.05 -5.00 19.03
C ASN A 664 -29.33 -3.86 20.04
N GLN A 665 -28.85 -3.95 21.27
CA GLN A 665 -29.02 -2.90 22.29
C GLN A 665 -28.36 -1.58 21.85
N SER A 666 -27.18 -1.66 21.21
CA SER A 666 -26.53 -0.55 20.49
C SER A 666 -25.73 -1.12 19.33
N VAL A 667 -25.27 -0.24 18.44
CA VAL A 667 -24.41 -0.66 17.32
C VAL A 667 -23.15 -1.35 17.83
N GLN A 668 -22.54 -0.86 18.93
CA GLN A 668 -21.36 -1.49 19.54
C GLN A 668 -21.63 -2.89 20.07
N HIS A 669 -22.81 -3.13 20.69
CA HIS A 669 -23.17 -4.46 21.22
C HIS A 669 -23.43 -5.51 20.12
N ARG A 670 -23.60 -5.10 18.85
CA ARG A 670 -23.66 -6.06 17.72
C ARG A 670 -22.31 -6.73 17.46
N TYR A 671 -21.22 -6.03 17.75
CA TYR A 671 -19.87 -6.43 17.32
C TYR A 671 -18.90 -6.69 18.46
N ARG A 672 -19.17 -6.13 19.64
CA ARG A 672 -18.28 -6.16 20.82
C ARG A 672 -18.98 -6.78 22.01
N LEU A 673 -18.24 -7.58 22.81
CA LEU A 673 -18.68 -8.00 24.13
C LEU A 673 -18.00 -7.08 25.14
N MET A 674 -18.76 -6.40 26.01
CA MET A 674 -18.25 -5.32 26.85
C MET A 674 -18.68 -5.51 28.31
N TRP A 675 -17.72 -5.60 29.22
CA TRP A 675 -17.90 -5.58 30.67
C TRP A 675 -17.41 -4.24 31.20
N MET A 676 -18.33 -3.30 31.47
CA MET A 676 -18.00 -1.90 31.77
C MET A 676 -17.63 -1.66 33.24
N ASP A 677 -18.01 -2.55 34.17
CA ASP A 677 -17.93 -2.35 35.61
C ASP A 677 -16.92 -3.26 36.30
N VAL A 678 -15.98 -3.86 35.58
CA VAL A 678 -14.92 -4.70 36.16
C VAL A 678 -14.01 -3.85 37.03
N LEU A 679 -13.86 -4.23 38.28
CA LEU A 679 -12.91 -3.57 39.18
C LEU A 679 -11.54 -4.26 39.02
N TYR A 680 -10.50 -3.49 38.80
CA TYR A 680 -9.17 -4.03 38.62
C TYR A 680 -8.64 -4.66 39.94
N GLU A 681 -8.30 -5.91 39.87
CA GLU A 681 -7.50 -6.65 40.84
C GLU A 681 -6.34 -7.32 40.12
N PRO A 682 -5.10 -7.26 40.65
CA PRO A 682 -3.98 -8.01 40.06
C PRO A 682 -4.28 -9.52 40.04
N GLY A 683 -3.85 -10.20 38.99
CA GLY A 683 -4.03 -11.65 38.85
C GLY A 683 -4.35 -12.08 37.43
N GLU A 684 -5.29 -13.01 37.33
CA GLU A 684 -5.68 -13.64 36.05
C GLU A 684 -7.02 -13.12 35.56
N LEU A 685 -7.03 -12.58 34.36
CA LEU A 685 -8.24 -12.27 33.60
C LEU A 685 -8.40 -13.36 32.53
N LYS A 686 -9.54 -14.08 32.55
CA LYS A 686 -9.84 -15.18 31.65
C LYS A 686 -11.18 -14.94 30.95
N VAL A 687 -11.25 -15.19 29.67
CA VAL A 687 -12.52 -15.23 28.92
C VAL A 687 -12.73 -16.62 28.33
N ILE A 688 -13.98 -17.10 28.43
CA ILE A 688 -14.46 -18.35 27.81
C ILE A 688 -15.53 -17.99 26.79
N ALA A 689 -15.25 -18.26 25.52
CA ALA A 689 -16.21 -18.06 24.44
C ALA A 689 -17.02 -19.32 24.17
N TYR A 690 -18.30 -19.13 23.82
CA TYR A 690 -19.24 -20.21 23.54
C TYR A 690 -19.72 -20.16 22.11
N ASP A 691 -19.89 -21.32 21.49
CA ASP A 691 -20.54 -21.48 20.20
C ASP A 691 -22.06 -21.24 20.26
N THR A 692 -22.73 -21.31 19.11
CA THR A 692 -24.20 -21.13 19.01
C THR A 692 -24.97 -22.24 19.72
N ALA A 693 -24.38 -23.41 19.95
CA ALA A 693 -24.97 -24.51 20.69
C ALA A 693 -24.75 -24.40 22.21
N GLY A 694 -23.92 -23.45 22.67
CA GLY A 694 -23.61 -23.23 24.06
C GLY A 694 -22.44 -24.02 24.59
N ASN A 695 -21.68 -24.71 23.73
CA ASN A 695 -20.45 -25.38 24.10
C ASN A 695 -19.27 -24.40 24.23
N ILE A 696 -18.31 -24.73 25.07
CA ILE A 696 -17.04 -23.99 25.13
C ILE A 696 -16.33 -24.17 23.79
N ALA A 697 -16.06 -23.04 23.12
CA ALA A 697 -15.39 -22.99 21.82
C ALA A 697 -13.93 -22.62 21.95
N GLU A 698 -13.60 -21.60 22.77
CA GLU A 698 -12.24 -21.08 22.91
C GLU A 698 -12.06 -20.42 24.27
N GLU A 699 -10.83 -20.43 24.78
CA GLU A 699 -10.46 -19.72 26.01
C GLU A 699 -9.22 -18.85 25.78
N LYS A 700 -9.18 -17.68 26.43
CA LYS A 700 -8.01 -16.80 26.46
C LYS A 700 -7.74 -16.27 27.86
N ILE A 701 -6.46 -16.17 28.18
CA ILE A 701 -6.01 -15.71 29.48
C ILE A 701 -5.00 -14.58 29.30
N ILE A 702 -5.16 -13.52 30.08
CA ILE A 702 -4.18 -12.44 30.28
C ILE A 702 -3.87 -12.40 31.80
N ARG A 703 -2.60 -12.15 32.13
CA ARG A 703 -2.17 -12.04 33.52
C ARG A 703 -1.50 -10.73 33.80
N THR A 704 -1.64 -10.25 35.03
CA THR A 704 -0.83 -9.13 35.54
C THR A 704 0.65 -9.51 35.46
N ALA A 705 1.42 -8.71 34.71
CA ALA A 705 2.85 -8.95 34.59
C ALA A 705 3.59 -8.64 35.88
N GLY A 706 4.59 -9.46 36.17
CA GLY A 706 5.58 -9.20 37.20
C GLY A 706 6.65 -8.21 36.75
N LYS A 707 7.81 -8.22 37.45
CA LYS A 707 8.94 -7.37 37.06
C LYS A 707 9.52 -7.81 35.71
N PRO A 708 9.90 -6.87 34.81
CA PRO A 708 10.60 -7.16 33.57
C PRO A 708 11.84 -8.07 33.82
N TYR A 709 11.99 -9.12 33.00
CA TYR A 709 13.02 -10.12 33.25
C TYR A 709 13.90 -10.41 32.03
N LYS A 710 13.30 -10.62 30.87
CA LYS A 710 14.01 -10.97 29.62
C LYS A 710 13.39 -10.39 28.38
N LEU A 711 14.21 -10.31 27.33
CA LEU A 711 13.74 -10.13 25.96
C LEU A 711 13.29 -11.48 25.39
N GLU A 712 12.25 -11.46 24.56
CA GLU A 712 11.83 -12.56 23.68
C GLU A 712 11.79 -12.08 22.25
N LEU A 713 12.25 -12.93 21.31
CA LEU A 713 12.29 -12.63 19.88
C LEU A 713 11.44 -13.63 19.11
N GLU A 714 10.66 -13.12 18.17
CA GLU A 714 9.83 -13.92 17.27
C GLU A 714 9.94 -13.36 15.86
N THR A 715 10.16 -14.20 14.85
CA THR A 715 10.26 -13.77 13.46
C THR A 715 9.04 -14.19 12.64
N ASN A 716 8.63 -13.33 11.68
CA ASN A 716 7.59 -13.68 10.71
C ASN A 716 8.04 -14.81 9.77
N HIS A 717 9.32 -14.80 9.36
CA HIS A 717 9.91 -15.81 8.48
C HIS A 717 11.21 -16.36 9.07
N GLY A 718 11.28 -17.69 9.24
CA GLY A 718 12.51 -18.38 9.66
C GLY A 718 13.52 -18.54 8.53
N THR A 719 13.08 -18.41 7.27
CA THR A 719 13.91 -18.52 6.08
C THR A 719 13.55 -17.44 5.07
N ILE A 720 14.54 -16.78 4.47
CA ILE A 720 14.39 -15.75 3.42
C ILE A 720 15.39 -15.99 2.29
N PRO A 721 15.13 -15.49 1.06
CA PRO A 721 16.08 -15.53 -0.06
C PRO A 721 17.40 -14.80 0.22
N ALA A 722 18.52 -15.33 -0.30
CA ALA A 722 19.83 -14.70 -0.27
C ALA A 722 20.03 -13.81 -1.52
N ASP A 723 19.24 -12.76 -1.64
CA ASP A 723 19.18 -11.87 -2.80
C ASP A 723 19.69 -10.45 -2.52
N GLY A 724 20.17 -10.19 -1.29
CA GLY A 724 20.60 -8.86 -0.87
C GLY A 724 19.47 -7.88 -0.58
N LYS A 725 18.19 -8.29 -0.66
CA LYS A 725 17.00 -7.42 -0.56
C LYS A 725 15.92 -7.97 0.37
N SER A 726 15.81 -9.29 0.48
CA SER A 726 14.78 -9.96 1.28
C SER A 726 14.91 -9.63 2.76
N LEU A 727 13.76 -9.44 3.41
CA LEU A 727 13.66 -8.97 4.79
C LEU A 727 13.01 -10.03 5.69
N ALA A 728 13.45 -10.06 6.95
CA ALA A 728 12.73 -10.71 8.03
C ALA A 728 12.41 -9.70 9.13
N TYR A 729 11.17 -9.71 9.58
CA TYR A 729 10.66 -8.87 10.66
C TYR A 729 10.73 -9.66 11.97
N VAL A 730 11.45 -9.11 12.94
CA VAL A 730 11.65 -9.73 14.24
C VAL A 730 10.95 -8.89 15.31
N ARG A 731 9.85 -9.42 15.86
CA ARG A 731 9.17 -8.82 17.00
C ARG A 731 9.98 -9.06 18.26
N VAL A 732 10.23 -8.00 19.01
CA VAL A 732 10.93 -8.00 20.29
C VAL A 732 9.93 -7.69 21.38
N LYS A 733 9.89 -8.51 22.42
CA LYS A 733 8.98 -8.38 23.56
C LYS A 733 9.78 -8.38 24.85
N VAL A 734 9.38 -7.58 25.83
CA VAL A 734 9.85 -7.74 27.22
C VAL A 734 8.82 -8.53 27.99
N VAL A 735 9.27 -9.57 28.65
CA VAL A 735 8.41 -10.41 29.45
C VAL A 735 8.98 -10.58 30.88
N ASP A 736 8.08 -10.86 31.81
CA ASP A 736 8.42 -11.27 33.19
C ASP A 736 8.96 -12.70 33.23
N LYS A 737 9.13 -13.24 34.42
CA LYS A 737 9.64 -14.61 34.62
C LYS A 737 8.67 -15.69 34.14
N GLU A 738 7.38 -15.40 34.19
CA GLU A 738 6.26 -16.26 33.81
C GLU A 738 5.93 -16.16 32.32
N GLY A 739 6.53 -15.21 31.60
CA GLY A 739 6.32 -14.99 30.15
C GLY A 739 5.21 -14.01 29.82
N ASN A 740 4.70 -13.25 30.79
CA ASN A 740 3.71 -12.21 30.55
C ASN A 740 4.40 -10.94 30.02
N ILE A 741 3.83 -10.31 28.99
CA ILE A 741 4.36 -9.05 28.42
C ILE A 741 4.26 -7.95 29.48
N CYS A 742 5.33 -7.18 29.66
CA CYS A 742 5.40 -6.03 30.54
C CYS A 742 5.00 -4.76 29.77
N PRO A 743 3.74 -4.30 29.85
CA PRO A 743 3.23 -3.23 28.98
C PRO A 743 3.80 -1.84 29.30
N ASP A 744 4.31 -1.63 30.50
CA ASP A 744 4.90 -0.36 30.93
C ASP A 744 6.39 -0.24 30.59
N GLU A 745 6.96 -1.25 29.90
CA GLU A 745 8.40 -1.28 29.61
C GLU A 745 8.73 -0.48 28.35
N GLY A 746 9.57 0.55 28.53
CA GLY A 746 10.04 1.47 27.48
C GLY A 746 11.57 1.50 27.32
N SER A 747 12.32 0.55 27.87
CA SER A 747 13.78 0.53 27.82
C SER A 747 14.35 0.52 26.41
N LEU A 748 15.55 1.10 26.25
CA LEU A 748 16.31 1.06 25.00
C LEU A 748 16.85 -0.35 24.75
N VAL A 749 16.61 -0.86 23.55
CA VAL A 749 17.14 -2.13 23.05
C VAL A 749 18.22 -1.86 22.00
N HIS A 750 19.35 -2.54 22.12
CA HIS A 750 20.45 -2.51 21.15
C HIS A 750 20.49 -3.81 20.35
N PHE A 751 20.80 -3.72 19.06
CA PHE A 751 20.85 -4.83 18.13
C PHE A 751 22.25 -5.09 17.61
N ASP A 752 22.64 -6.37 17.56
CA ASP A 752 23.86 -6.83 16.90
C ASP A 752 23.48 -7.93 15.89
N VAL A 753 23.82 -7.71 14.61
CA VAL A 753 23.51 -8.66 13.53
C VAL A 753 24.81 -9.20 12.96
N LYS A 754 24.89 -10.53 12.83
CA LYS A 754 26.06 -11.24 12.32
C LYS A 754 25.66 -12.28 11.27
N GLY A 755 26.62 -12.61 10.38
CA GLY A 755 26.47 -13.67 9.38
C GLY A 755 26.02 -13.15 8.02
N ALA A 756 25.10 -13.88 7.37
CA ALA A 756 24.69 -13.65 5.99
C ALA A 756 23.62 -12.54 5.83
N GLY A 757 23.72 -11.47 6.59
CA GLY A 757 22.80 -10.33 6.51
C GLY A 757 23.23 -9.18 7.41
N SER A 758 22.40 -8.13 7.43
CA SER A 758 22.64 -6.90 8.17
C SER A 758 21.38 -6.40 8.85
N TYR A 759 21.56 -5.53 9.85
CA TYR A 759 20.46 -4.73 10.40
C TYR A 759 19.98 -3.73 9.36
N ARG A 760 18.64 -3.59 9.22
CA ARG A 760 18.04 -2.67 8.26
C ARG A 760 17.36 -1.49 8.94
N ALA A 761 16.45 -1.75 9.87
CA ALA A 761 15.69 -0.74 10.59
C ALA A 761 15.03 -1.32 11.85
N ALA A 762 14.52 -0.46 12.73
CA ALA A 762 13.54 -0.82 13.76
C ALA A 762 12.49 0.28 13.90
N ALA A 763 11.30 -0.12 14.40
CA ALA A 763 10.24 0.78 14.82
C ALA A 763 9.52 0.22 16.05
N ASN A 764 8.95 1.09 16.87
CA ASN A 764 8.21 0.69 18.06
C ASN A 764 6.69 0.99 17.98
N GLY A 765 6.25 1.75 16.97
CA GLY A 765 4.84 2.12 16.81
C GLY A 765 4.38 3.28 17.67
N ASP A 766 5.27 3.92 18.43
CA ASP A 766 4.98 5.15 19.17
C ASP A 766 5.04 6.34 18.21
N PRO A 767 3.93 7.07 17.98
CA PRO A 767 3.92 8.22 17.07
C PRO A 767 4.79 9.39 17.55
N THR A 768 5.21 9.39 18.83
CA THR A 768 6.03 10.45 19.44
C THR A 768 7.52 10.10 19.53
N CYS A 769 7.92 8.89 19.17
CA CYS A 769 9.30 8.43 19.29
C CYS A 769 10.18 8.99 18.18
N LEU A 770 11.20 9.74 18.53
CA LEU A 770 12.15 10.35 17.59
C LEU A 770 13.44 9.53 17.40
N ASP A 771 13.46 8.28 17.87
CA ASP A 771 14.56 7.36 17.59
C ASP A 771 14.69 7.11 16.09
N MET A 772 15.93 7.19 15.58
CA MET A 772 16.19 6.99 14.16
C MET A 772 16.07 5.52 13.77
N PHE A 773 15.21 5.20 12.82
CA PHE A 773 14.91 3.83 12.40
C PHE A 773 16.11 3.01 11.95
N HIS A 774 17.08 3.64 11.26
CA HIS A 774 18.26 2.98 10.69
C HIS A 774 19.37 2.70 11.72
N LEU A 775 19.30 3.28 12.92
CA LEU A 775 20.28 3.02 13.97
C LEU A 775 19.98 1.69 14.65
N PRO A 776 20.99 0.86 14.99
CA PRO A 776 20.78 -0.46 15.57
C PRO A 776 20.41 -0.39 17.05
N GLN A 777 19.45 0.47 17.36
CA GLN A 777 18.84 0.65 18.68
C GLN A 777 17.46 1.31 18.57
N MET A 778 16.56 0.99 19.50
CA MET A 778 15.21 1.55 19.57
C MET A 778 14.64 1.38 20.95
N HIS A 779 13.93 2.39 21.48
CA HIS A 779 13.12 2.23 22.70
C HIS A 779 11.93 1.32 22.44
N LEU A 780 11.53 0.56 23.43
CA LEU A 780 10.28 -0.19 23.39
C LEU A 780 9.09 0.76 23.56
N PHE A 781 7.95 0.36 23.00
CA PHE A 781 6.66 1.00 23.24
C PHE A 781 5.63 -0.06 23.64
N SER A 782 5.01 0.14 24.81
CA SER A 782 4.12 -0.86 25.41
C SER A 782 4.76 -2.27 25.43
N GLY A 783 6.05 -2.31 25.87
CA GLY A 783 6.84 -3.53 26.00
C GLY A 783 7.25 -4.23 24.71
N GLN A 784 7.08 -3.61 23.54
CA GLN A 784 7.32 -4.23 22.24
C GLN A 784 7.93 -3.27 21.22
N LEU A 785 8.62 -3.84 20.24
CA LEU A 785 9.06 -3.20 19.00
C LEU A 785 9.29 -4.25 17.92
N THR A 786 9.56 -3.80 16.69
CA THR A 786 9.98 -4.67 15.57
C THR A 786 11.35 -4.23 15.08
N ALA A 787 12.29 -5.18 14.96
CA ALA A 787 13.56 -5.03 14.27
C ALA A 787 13.50 -5.73 12.91
N ILE A 788 14.14 -5.16 11.89
CA ILE A 788 14.14 -5.68 10.53
C ILE A 788 15.58 -6.03 10.15
N VAL A 789 15.79 -7.25 9.70
CA VAL A 789 17.08 -7.71 9.15
C VAL A 789 16.94 -7.98 7.66
N GLN A 790 18.01 -7.70 6.92
CA GLN A 790 18.10 -7.87 5.46
C GLN A 790 19.14 -8.92 5.12
N SER A 791 18.81 -9.82 4.16
CA SER A 791 19.75 -10.81 3.65
C SER A 791 20.91 -10.16 2.89
N SER A 792 22.04 -10.85 2.83
CA SER A 792 23.10 -10.62 1.85
C SER A 792 22.87 -11.47 0.59
N GLU A 793 23.67 -11.27 -0.45
CA GLU A 793 23.70 -12.13 -1.65
C GLU A 793 24.35 -13.50 -1.38
N GLN A 794 24.94 -13.69 -0.20
CA GLN A 794 25.56 -14.97 0.19
C GLN A 794 24.62 -15.76 1.09
N PRO A 795 24.28 -17.01 0.74
CA PRO A 795 23.49 -17.89 1.60
C PRO A 795 24.17 -18.13 2.94
N GLY A 796 23.37 -18.33 4.00
CA GLY A 796 23.90 -18.60 5.33
C GLY A 796 22.88 -18.35 6.44
N TYR A 797 23.37 -18.05 7.62
CA TYR A 797 22.54 -17.72 8.76
C TYR A 797 22.73 -16.27 9.18
N ILE A 798 21.64 -15.59 9.47
CA ILE A 798 21.58 -14.24 10.03
C ILE A 798 21.27 -14.38 11.51
N LEU A 799 22.21 -14.04 12.36
CA LEU A 799 22.02 -14.05 13.81
C LEU A 799 21.74 -12.63 14.30
N LEU A 800 20.53 -12.39 14.82
CA LEU A 800 20.18 -11.17 15.52
C LEU A 800 20.25 -11.40 17.02
N GLU A 801 21.02 -10.58 17.74
CA GLU A 801 21.06 -10.48 19.17
C GLU A 801 20.47 -9.15 19.64
N ALA A 802 19.50 -9.19 20.57
CA ALA A 802 18.91 -8.02 21.21
C ALA A 802 19.33 -7.93 22.68
N LYS A 803 19.74 -6.72 23.11
CA LYS A 803 20.21 -6.45 24.47
C LYS A 803 19.56 -5.19 25.03
N SER A 804 19.17 -5.24 26.30
CA SER A 804 18.71 -4.07 27.05
C SER A 804 19.25 -4.14 28.48
N LYS A 805 19.51 -2.95 29.04
CA LYS A 805 20.08 -2.86 30.41
C LYS A 805 19.09 -3.44 31.44
N GLY A 806 19.57 -4.35 32.24
CA GLY A 806 18.77 -4.97 33.31
C GLY A 806 17.92 -6.17 32.88
N LEU A 807 17.87 -6.49 31.59
CA LEU A 807 17.12 -7.62 31.04
C LEU A 807 18.07 -8.71 30.52
N LYS A 808 17.63 -9.96 30.56
CA LYS A 808 18.33 -11.04 29.86
C LYS A 808 18.20 -10.81 28.36
N SER A 809 19.34 -10.88 27.66
CA SER A 809 19.39 -10.80 26.20
C SER A 809 18.72 -11.99 25.52
N ALA A 810 18.29 -11.79 24.27
CA ALA A 810 17.75 -12.85 23.43
C ALA A 810 18.44 -12.88 22.06
N LYS A 811 18.40 -14.06 21.43
CA LYS A 811 18.96 -14.30 20.09
C LYS A 811 17.97 -15.05 19.24
N ILE A 812 17.94 -14.72 17.97
CA ILE A 812 17.19 -15.46 16.96
C ILE A 812 18.04 -15.65 15.71
N THR A 813 17.82 -16.74 15.02
CA THR A 813 18.51 -17.04 13.76
C THR A 813 17.50 -17.13 12.63
N VAL A 814 17.75 -16.39 11.55
CA VAL A 814 17.03 -16.48 10.29
C VAL A 814 17.95 -17.13 9.25
N LYS A 815 17.46 -18.11 8.53
CA LYS A 815 18.21 -18.75 7.46
C LYS A 815 18.08 -17.93 6.17
N SER A 816 19.20 -17.69 5.47
CA SER A 816 19.22 -17.10 4.13
C SER A 816 19.60 -18.18 3.14
N GLU A 817 18.75 -18.47 2.15
CA GLU A 817 18.94 -19.53 1.16
C GLU A 817 19.20 -18.98 -0.24
N GLY A 818 20.05 -19.65 -1.02
CA GLY A 818 20.21 -19.32 -2.45
C GLY A 818 18.90 -19.49 -3.21
N LEU A 819 18.69 -18.64 -4.23
CA LEU A 819 17.53 -18.67 -5.13
C LEU A 819 17.53 -19.94 -5.99
#